data_e2ac948c19f6212c1d6db3a490b26425
#
_entry.id   e2ac948c19f6212c1d6db3a490b26425
#
_cell.length_a   1.000
_cell.length_b   1.000
_cell.length_c   1.000
_cell.angle_alpha   90.00
_cell.angle_beta   90.00
_cell.angle_gamma   90.00
#
_symmetry.space_group_name_H-M   'P 1'
#
loop_
_entity.id
_entity.type
_entity.pdbx_description
1 polymer ?
#
loop_
_entity_poly.entity_id
_entity_poly.type
_entity_poly.pdbx_seq_one_letter_code
_entity_poly.pdbx_strand_id
1 'polypeptide(L)'
;RRATTGAARRTTPVRTISSWSVLLPAGLVALGAYLFFPSSEYVMGGKDPGTYMNEGIAIGQHGSIAIHDPVVAALPGEFRPLFQWGAPEEIAQGLHEGVRFMGFFVADASRGEVMGQFPHAFPSWIAIAYGLDGLSGARRAVGAWAILGLVAVYFAGTRFAGRAPAFAAALLLGVNVAEVWYARYPNSEVMQQALLFAALLALARAYRDGDRFFAPVAAVLLGTIMFVRLDSLVVVGTVCASLLLLIADGKRLGWPFLAPLAALLAVAAAYYAGPMRAYFAIPLMQVGGAPGLLGALASLILAALAVRRVRKASPAAIGVLRRWAPRLLAAAVVALAVYAYFLREPAGLLAAHDAHAFRVFGWYVGPLGLAAAVAGFVALAWTRFWKDPVLLTTGALVSVFFFYKIRIVPEHFWQARRYLPVILPFTCLMMAAGAFVAYWHRVGPAASALPLRAKARAALRWLAVPLGLVAAVGWTFAAATRPILHHVEYAGLIPAIERLAGEFGERDLVLVEPRYSSDTHVLATPLAYIYGKNVLLFSTPRPGREAVGQFVAWAGRTYGRVFLLAEGGFDLASPTVGITPIRNQQFAVPEYESARNAYPREVRLKKFNLNIYELEHVEQAPPVLDLDIGGFDDPWVLRMFARQEQDGVTYRWVRDRSYVTFFGLGPSAHAIVLRAGDGGRPAAAGPADLQVFVNDRPVGKVSVRGGFADYRLDLPPDLAADAARPLPALVRLECTTWVPKDLLGGSDDRPLGIMLDRIRIE
;
A
#
# COMPACT_ATOMS: atom_id res chain seq x y z
N ARG A 1 -76.68 16.46 2.28
CA ARG A 1 -75.83 17.09 1.24
C ARG A 1 -74.42 17.23 1.80
N ARG A 2 -73.53 16.36 1.41
CA ARG A 2 -72.10 16.48 1.72
C ARG A 2 -71.41 17.11 0.49
N ALA A 3 -70.79 18.24 0.69
CA ALA A 3 -69.95 18.88 -0.31
C ALA A 3 -68.60 18.16 -0.39
N THR A 4 -68.28 17.56 -1.49
CA THR A 4 -66.97 17.01 -1.83
C THR A 4 -66.05 18.12 -2.30
N THR A 5 -65.13 18.55 -1.43
CA THR A 5 -64.04 19.46 -1.81
C THR A 5 -62.97 18.69 -2.57
N GLY A 6 -62.90 18.91 -3.86
CA GLY A 6 -61.85 18.38 -4.71
C GLY A 6 -60.48 18.94 -4.33
N ALA A 7 -59.60 18.05 -3.81
CA ALA A 7 -58.19 18.37 -3.63
C ALA A 7 -57.50 18.49 -4.99
N ALA A 8 -57.21 19.69 -5.40
CA ALA A 8 -56.39 19.95 -6.58
C ALA A 8 -55.01 19.30 -6.40
N ARG A 9 -54.70 18.29 -7.20
CA ARG A 9 -53.35 17.75 -7.35
C ARG A 9 -52.43 18.88 -7.80
N ARG A 10 -51.57 19.35 -6.85
CA ARG A 10 -50.44 20.22 -7.21
C ARG A 10 -49.52 19.40 -8.12
N THR A 11 -49.62 19.61 -9.42
CA THR A 11 -48.61 19.20 -10.38
C THR A 11 -47.31 19.94 -10.05
N THR A 12 -46.36 19.25 -9.47
CA THR A 12 -45.00 19.78 -9.32
C THR A 12 -44.47 20.11 -10.72
N PRO A 13 -44.01 21.34 -10.98
CA PRO A 13 -43.47 21.69 -12.29
C PRO A 13 -42.26 20.75 -12.57
N VAL A 14 -42.29 20.11 -13.73
CA VAL A 14 -41.14 19.38 -14.27
C VAL A 14 -39.97 20.37 -14.32
N ARG A 15 -39.02 20.24 -13.37
CA ARG A 15 -37.80 21.05 -13.40
C ARG A 15 -37.07 20.70 -14.68
N THR A 16 -37.01 21.59 -15.65
CA THR A 16 -36.14 21.46 -16.81
C THR A 16 -34.72 21.23 -16.32
N ILE A 17 -34.16 20.08 -16.67
CA ILE A 17 -32.77 19.73 -16.33
C ILE A 17 -31.90 20.75 -17.08
N SER A 18 -31.23 21.63 -16.34
CA SER A 18 -30.27 22.56 -16.93
C SER A 18 -29.12 21.75 -17.56
N SER A 19 -28.72 22.05 -18.77
CA SER A 19 -27.62 21.41 -19.50
C SER A 19 -26.33 21.34 -18.66
N TRP A 20 -26.05 22.35 -17.85
CA TRP A 20 -24.93 22.36 -16.89
C TRP A 20 -25.02 21.27 -15.80
N SER A 21 -26.20 20.73 -15.53
CA SER A 21 -26.37 19.63 -14.56
C SER A 21 -25.79 18.30 -15.07
N VAL A 22 -25.65 18.17 -16.39
CA VAL A 22 -25.14 17.00 -17.08
C VAL A 22 -23.69 17.22 -17.56
N LEU A 23 -23.45 18.39 -18.18
CA LEU A 23 -22.16 18.72 -18.79
C LEU A 23 -21.00 18.74 -17.78
N LEU A 24 -21.21 19.32 -16.59
CA LEU A 24 -20.14 19.41 -15.59
C LEU A 24 -19.70 18.01 -15.07
N PRO A 25 -20.59 17.13 -14.59
CA PRO A 25 -20.16 15.78 -14.20
C PRO A 25 -19.65 14.95 -15.38
N ALA A 26 -20.20 15.10 -16.59
CA ALA A 26 -19.68 14.44 -17.79
C ALA A 26 -18.24 14.89 -18.10
N GLY A 27 -17.94 16.18 -17.95
CA GLY A 27 -16.59 16.72 -18.08
C GLY A 27 -15.61 16.13 -17.04
N LEU A 28 -16.07 15.90 -15.81
CA LEU A 28 -15.25 15.23 -14.77
C LEU A 28 -15.02 13.76 -15.09
N VAL A 29 -16.02 13.04 -15.62
CA VAL A 29 -15.86 11.66 -16.09
C VAL A 29 -14.84 11.60 -17.22
N ALA A 30 -14.94 12.50 -18.22
CA ALA A 30 -13.99 12.58 -19.32
C ALA A 30 -12.57 12.91 -18.83
N LEU A 31 -12.42 13.84 -17.87
CA LEU A 31 -11.14 14.14 -17.23
C LEU A 31 -10.55 12.92 -16.53
N GLY A 32 -11.37 12.21 -15.73
CA GLY A 32 -10.93 10.99 -15.05
C GLY A 32 -10.57 9.89 -16.05
N ALA A 33 -11.36 9.70 -17.11
CA ALA A 33 -11.05 8.75 -18.18
C ALA A 33 -9.70 9.05 -18.87
N TYR A 34 -9.34 10.32 -18.99
CA TYR A 34 -8.06 10.74 -19.58
C TYR A 34 -6.89 10.61 -18.57
N LEU A 35 -7.07 11.05 -17.31
CA LEU A 35 -5.97 11.14 -16.34
C LEU A 35 -5.73 9.85 -15.55
N PHE A 36 -6.75 9.02 -15.35
CA PHE A 36 -6.68 7.83 -14.46
C PHE A 36 -6.30 6.55 -15.20
N PHE A 37 -5.97 6.66 -16.47
CA PHE A 37 -5.46 5.56 -17.28
C PHE A 37 -4.22 6.02 -18.08
N PRO A 38 -3.35 5.08 -18.49
CA PRO A 38 -3.35 3.63 -18.22
C PRO A 38 -3.04 3.31 -16.76
N SER A 39 -3.57 2.17 -16.29
CA SER A 39 -3.28 1.64 -14.95
C SER A 39 -1.89 1.03 -14.88
N SER A 40 -1.29 0.97 -13.69
CA SER A 40 -0.01 0.30 -13.43
C SER A 40 -0.05 -1.19 -13.79
N GLU A 41 1.12 -1.81 -13.95
CA GLU A 41 1.27 -3.26 -14.10
C GLU A 41 1.68 -3.95 -12.80
N TYR A 42 1.29 -3.39 -11.66
CA TYR A 42 1.66 -3.94 -10.35
C TYR A 42 0.85 -5.20 -10.04
N VAL A 43 1.51 -6.35 -10.13
CA VAL A 43 0.97 -7.67 -9.78
C VAL A 43 1.90 -8.44 -8.83
N MET A 44 3.08 -7.91 -8.51
CA MET A 44 4.03 -8.51 -7.56
C MET A 44 3.44 -8.63 -6.17
N GLY A 45 3.81 -9.66 -5.43
CA GLY A 45 3.56 -9.75 -3.99
C GLY A 45 4.36 -8.71 -3.17
N GLY A 46 4.35 -8.85 -1.86
CA GLY A 46 5.22 -8.08 -0.97
C GLY A 46 4.72 -6.70 -0.55
N LYS A 47 3.76 -6.10 -1.27
CA LYS A 47 3.06 -4.85 -0.92
C LYS A 47 1.55 -4.99 -1.11
N ASP A 48 0.76 -4.14 -0.43
CA ASP A 48 -0.70 -4.16 -0.47
C ASP A 48 -1.31 -4.20 -1.90
N PRO A 49 -0.81 -3.42 -2.90
CA PRO A 49 -1.37 -3.44 -4.24
C PRO A 49 -1.32 -4.82 -4.90
N GLY A 50 -0.22 -5.52 -4.71
CA GLY A 50 -0.09 -6.90 -5.21
C GLY A 50 -1.00 -7.87 -4.47
N THR A 51 -1.18 -7.70 -3.16
CA THR A 51 -2.16 -8.50 -2.40
C THR A 51 -3.56 -8.28 -2.95
N TYR A 52 -4.02 -7.04 -3.13
CA TYR A 52 -5.34 -6.76 -3.73
C TYR A 52 -5.51 -7.37 -5.11
N MET A 53 -4.49 -7.25 -5.98
CA MET A 53 -4.56 -7.77 -7.36
C MET A 53 -4.62 -9.29 -7.37
N ASN A 54 -3.68 -9.95 -6.67
CA ASN A 54 -3.62 -11.42 -6.66
C ASN A 54 -4.84 -12.04 -5.97
N GLU A 55 -5.30 -11.46 -4.85
CA GLU A 55 -6.51 -11.89 -4.15
C GLU A 55 -7.75 -11.73 -5.03
N GLY A 56 -7.92 -10.55 -5.65
CA GLY A 56 -9.06 -10.29 -6.52
C GLY A 56 -9.11 -11.23 -7.73
N ILE A 57 -7.96 -11.51 -8.35
CA ILE A 57 -7.87 -12.44 -9.48
C ILE A 57 -8.16 -13.87 -9.01
N ALA A 58 -7.59 -14.30 -7.87
CA ALA A 58 -7.88 -15.62 -7.31
C ALA A 58 -9.36 -15.79 -6.94
N ILE A 59 -10.01 -14.76 -6.35
CA ILE A 59 -11.47 -14.77 -6.13
C ILE A 59 -12.22 -14.92 -7.46
N GLY A 60 -11.79 -14.21 -8.51
CA GLY A 60 -12.39 -14.32 -9.84
C GLY A 60 -12.25 -15.70 -10.47
N GLN A 61 -11.15 -16.39 -10.22
CA GLN A 61 -10.87 -17.74 -10.71
C GLN A 61 -11.61 -18.84 -9.92
N HIS A 62 -11.72 -18.69 -8.60
CA HIS A 62 -12.24 -19.72 -7.71
C HIS A 62 -13.66 -19.45 -7.18
N GLY A 63 -14.16 -18.24 -7.31
CA GLY A 63 -15.52 -17.87 -6.85
C GLY A 63 -15.66 -17.79 -5.32
N SER A 64 -14.56 -17.74 -4.57
CA SER A 64 -14.53 -17.72 -3.10
C SER A 64 -13.46 -16.75 -2.57
N ILE A 65 -13.74 -16.15 -1.40
CA ILE A 65 -12.74 -15.36 -0.65
C ILE A 65 -11.73 -16.26 0.09
N ALA A 66 -12.10 -17.51 0.41
CA ALA A 66 -11.17 -18.53 0.85
C ALA A 66 -10.59 -19.21 -0.40
N ILE A 67 -9.32 -18.98 -0.66
CA ILE A 67 -8.60 -19.52 -1.82
C ILE A 67 -8.18 -20.95 -1.46
N HIS A 68 -8.53 -21.92 -2.30
CA HIS A 68 -7.99 -23.29 -2.18
C HIS A 68 -6.60 -23.35 -2.85
N ASP A 69 -5.57 -23.55 -2.06
CA ASP A 69 -4.17 -23.71 -2.50
C ASP A 69 -3.79 -25.19 -2.43
N PRO A 70 -3.72 -25.90 -3.57
CA PRO A 70 -3.44 -27.33 -3.60
C PRO A 70 -2.04 -27.67 -3.10
N VAL A 71 -1.08 -26.75 -3.22
CA VAL A 71 0.29 -26.96 -2.72
C VAL A 71 0.33 -26.94 -1.20
N VAL A 72 -0.45 -26.06 -0.57
CA VAL A 72 -0.60 -26.03 0.90
C VAL A 72 -1.27 -27.30 1.40
N ALA A 73 -2.33 -27.76 0.71
CA ALA A 73 -3.04 -28.98 1.07
C ALA A 73 -2.17 -30.24 0.95
N ALA A 74 -1.33 -30.30 -0.10
CA ALA A 74 -0.47 -31.44 -0.35
C ALA A 74 0.79 -31.50 0.53
N LEU A 75 1.22 -30.35 1.13
CA LEU A 75 2.49 -30.26 1.85
C LEU A 75 2.43 -31.01 3.18
N PRO A 76 3.25 -32.05 3.40
CA PRO A 76 3.34 -32.76 4.67
C PRO A 76 3.70 -31.83 5.83
N GLY A 77 3.14 -32.11 7.01
CA GLY A 77 3.34 -31.26 8.20
C GLY A 77 4.81 -31.09 8.59
N GLU A 78 5.62 -32.13 8.40
CA GLU A 78 7.05 -32.13 8.67
C GLU A 78 7.86 -31.12 7.84
N PHE A 79 7.41 -30.81 6.60
CA PHE A 79 8.08 -29.86 5.71
C PHE A 79 7.53 -28.42 5.82
N ARG A 80 6.40 -28.22 6.50
CA ARG A 80 5.83 -26.88 6.66
C ARG A 80 6.80 -25.84 7.22
N PRO A 81 7.67 -26.15 8.21
CA PRO A 81 8.63 -25.18 8.73
C PRO A 81 9.62 -24.62 7.69
N LEU A 82 9.87 -25.35 6.59
CA LEU A 82 10.71 -24.85 5.50
C LEU A 82 10.09 -23.67 4.75
N PHE A 83 8.74 -23.59 4.70
CA PHE A 83 7.99 -22.69 3.81
C PHE A 83 6.96 -21.83 4.53
N GLN A 84 6.62 -22.14 5.76
CA GLN A 84 5.68 -21.36 6.55
C GLN A 84 6.43 -20.46 7.52
N TRP A 85 6.07 -19.21 7.55
CA TRP A 85 6.59 -18.23 8.47
C TRP A 85 5.42 -17.45 9.08
N GLY A 86 5.62 -16.84 10.22
CA GLY A 86 4.63 -16.09 10.97
C GLY A 86 5.16 -15.79 12.36
N ALA A 87 4.55 -14.83 13.05
CA ALA A 87 4.87 -14.59 14.45
C ALA A 87 4.42 -15.79 15.28
N PRO A 88 5.30 -16.43 16.05
CA PRO A 88 4.93 -17.59 16.87
C PRO A 88 3.75 -17.31 17.80
N GLU A 89 3.65 -16.06 18.29
CA GLU A 89 2.56 -15.65 19.17
C GLU A 89 1.21 -15.61 18.44
N GLU A 90 1.17 -15.20 17.16
CA GLU A 90 -0.06 -15.18 16.37
C GLU A 90 -0.57 -16.60 16.06
N ILE A 91 0.37 -17.50 15.73
CA ILE A 91 0.08 -18.92 15.52
C ILE A 91 -0.39 -19.56 16.83
N ALA A 92 0.28 -19.30 17.94
CA ALA A 92 -0.07 -19.84 19.26
C ALA A 92 -1.46 -19.33 19.74
N GLN A 93 -1.87 -18.13 19.34
CA GLN A 93 -3.21 -17.59 19.59
C GLN A 93 -4.27 -18.16 18.63
N GLY A 94 -3.90 -19.00 17.69
CA GLY A 94 -4.80 -19.59 16.70
C GLY A 94 -5.41 -18.58 15.75
N LEU A 95 -4.68 -17.51 15.44
CA LEU A 95 -5.14 -16.49 14.49
C LEU A 95 -5.03 -17.01 13.04
N HIS A 96 -3.97 -17.75 12.74
CA HIS A 96 -3.73 -18.46 11.49
C HIS A 96 -2.73 -19.60 11.72
N GLU A 97 -2.59 -20.51 10.77
CA GLU A 97 -1.61 -21.61 10.85
C GLU A 97 -0.25 -21.27 10.23
N GLY A 98 -0.12 -20.09 9.62
CA GLY A 98 1.11 -19.56 9.03
C GLY A 98 0.82 -18.49 7.98
N VAL A 99 1.88 -17.89 7.45
CA VAL A 99 1.84 -16.96 6.31
C VAL A 99 2.24 -17.71 5.06
N ARG A 100 1.40 -17.73 4.06
CA ARG A 100 1.65 -18.39 2.76
C ARG A 100 2.58 -17.55 1.88
N PHE A 101 2.16 -16.32 1.65
CA PHE A 101 2.89 -15.23 1.02
C PHE A 101 2.61 -13.96 1.80
N MET A 102 3.45 -12.94 1.65
CA MET A 102 3.16 -11.65 2.29
C MET A 102 1.78 -11.15 1.85
N GLY A 103 0.87 -10.94 2.81
CA GLY A 103 -0.50 -10.57 2.57
C GLY A 103 -1.49 -11.74 2.42
N PHE A 104 -1.05 -13.00 2.66
CA PHE A 104 -1.90 -14.18 2.59
C PHE A 104 -1.64 -15.11 3.78
N PHE A 105 -2.67 -15.40 4.54
CA PHE A 105 -2.62 -16.29 5.71
C PHE A 105 -3.14 -17.68 5.37
N VAL A 106 -2.48 -18.72 5.89
CA VAL A 106 -3.01 -20.08 5.89
C VAL A 106 -4.05 -20.18 7.00
N ALA A 107 -5.31 -20.29 6.62
CA ALA A 107 -6.43 -20.40 7.56
C ALA A 107 -6.63 -21.85 8.03
N ASP A 108 -6.49 -22.82 7.11
CA ASP A 108 -6.52 -24.25 7.38
C ASP A 108 -5.58 -24.97 6.41
N ALA A 109 -4.44 -25.41 6.90
CA ALA A 109 -3.44 -26.07 6.06
C ALA A 109 -3.87 -27.48 5.62
N SER A 110 -4.72 -28.16 6.38
CA SER A 110 -5.23 -29.50 6.01
C SER A 110 -6.16 -29.46 4.82
N ARG A 111 -6.90 -28.36 4.66
CA ARG A 111 -7.78 -28.10 3.53
C ARG A 111 -7.14 -27.27 2.43
N GLY A 112 -5.93 -26.74 2.67
CA GLY A 112 -5.29 -25.78 1.78
C GLY A 112 -6.04 -24.45 1.70
N GLU A 113 -6.73 -24.04 2.77
CA GLU A 113 -7.47 -22.78 2.79
C GLU A 113 -6.52 -21.61 3.10
N VAL A 114 -6.44 -20.68 2.16
CA VAL A 114 -5.64 -19.45 2.27
C VAL A 114 -6.56 -18.26 2.12
N MET A 115 -6.30 -17.22 2.93
CA MET A 115 -7.10 -15.99 2.93
C MET A 115 -6.22 -14.76 2.80
N GLY A 116 -6.66 -13.80 1.97
CA GLY A 116 -6.03 -12.50 1.88
C GLY A 116 -6.19 -11.70 3.18
N GLN A 117 -5.18 -10.90 3.50
CA GLN A 117 -5.16 -10.18 4.78
C GLN A 117 -6.07 -8.96 4.80
N PHE A 118 -6.50 -8.44 3.63
CA PHE A 118 -7.27 -7.20 3.57
C PHE A 118 -8.78 -7.43 3.44
N PRO A 119 -9.63 -6.45 3.81
CA PRO A 119 -11.07 -6.56 3.60
C PRO A 119 -11.43 -6.75 2.13
N HIS A 120 -12.31 -7.70 1.86
CA HIS A 120 -12.51 -8.29 0.53
C HIS A 120 -13.39 -7.47 -0.43
N ALA A 121 -13.97 -6.31 -0.02
CA ALA A 121 -14.85 -5.56 -0.93
C ALA A 121 -14.12 -5.06 -2.18
N PHE A 122 -12.90 -4.53 -2.04
CA PHE A 122 -12.13 -4.07 -3.20
C PHE A 122 -11.59 -5.24 -4.05
N PRO A 123 -10.99 -6.30 -3.47
CA PRO A 123 -10.65 -7.52 -4.21
C PRO A 123 -11.84 -8.13 -4.98
N SER A 124 -13.05 -8.13 -4.40
CA SER A 124 -14.24 -8.62 -5.10
C SER A 124 -14.59 -7.81 -6.34
N TRP A 125 -14.36 -6.47 -6.31
CA TRP A 125 -14.53 -5.65 -7.51
C TRP A 125 -13.44 -5.90 -8.56
N ILE A 126 -12.22 -6.18 -8.13
CA ILE A 126 -11.15 -6.65 -9.04
C ILE A 126 -11.56 -7.99 -9.66
N ALA A 127 -12.13 -8.93 -8.88
CA ALA A 127 -12.64 -10.22 -9.37
C ALA A 127 -13.71 -10.05 -10.46
N ILE A 128 -14.69 -9.17 -10.25
CA ILE A 128 -15.73 -8.85 -11.24
C ILE A 128 -15.10 -8.29 -12.51
N ALA A 129 -14.19 -7.33 -12.38
CA ALA A 129 -13.53 -6.72 -13.52
C ALA A 129 -12.59 -7.69 -14.26
N TYR A 130 -11.96 -8.62 -13.54
CA TYR A 130 -11.19 -9.72 -14.11
C TYR A 130 -12.07 -10.67 -14.92
N GLY A 131 -13.23 -11.03 -14.40
CA GLY A 131 -14.20 -11.86 -15.12
C GLY A 131 -14.74 -11.22 -16.41
N LEU A 132 -14.72 -9.89 -16.50
CA LEU A 132 -15.18 -9.16 -17.69
C LEU A 132 -14.09 -9.00 -18.77
N ASP A 133 -12.83 -8.75 -18.40
CA ASP A 133 -11.75 -8.40 -19.34
C ASP A 133 -10.36 -8.88 -18.84
N GLY A 134 -10.30 -10.00 -18.14
CA GLY A 134 -9.06 -10.61 -17.68
C GLY A 134 -8.19 -9.62 -16.85
N LEU A 135 -6.86 -9.76 -16.96
CA LEU A 135 -5.90 -8.89 -16.27
C LEU A 135 -6.08 -7.38 -16.61
N SER A 136 -6.50 -7.08 -17.82
CA SER A 136 -6.76 -5.70 -18.25
C SER A 136 -7.95 -5.10 -17.48
N GLY A 137 -9.02 -5.86 -17.32
CA GLY A 137 -10.18 -5.47 -16.51
C GLY A 137 -9.80 -5.29 -15.03
N ALA A 138 -9.09 -6.25 -14.45
CA ALA A 138 -8.61 -6.20 -13.07
C ALA A 138 -7.83 -4.91 -12.77
N ARG A 139 -6.89 -4.54 -13.64
CA ARG A 139 -6.09 -3.30 -13.53
C ARG A 139 -6.94 -2.03 -13.60
N ARG A 140 -8.00 -2.00 -14.42
CA ARG A 140 -8.87 -0.84 -14.63
C ARG A 140 -9.87 -0.61 -13.50
N ALA A 141 -10.12 -1.58 -12.65
CA ALA A 141 -11.10 -1.50 -11.55
C ALA A 141 -10.86 -0.27 -10.65
N VAL A 142 -9.60 0.01 -10.31
CA VAL A 142 -9.23 1.14 -9.46
C VAL A 142 -9.58 2.50 -10.09
N GLY A 143 -9.28 2.68 -11.39
CA GLY A 143 -9.59 3.91 -12.13
C GLY A 143 -11.09 4.19 -12.23
N ALA A 144 -11.90 3.13 -12.40
CA ALA A 144 -13.36 3.25 -12.39
C ALA A 144 -13.88 3.78 -11.03
N TRP A 145 -13.38 3.25 -9.91
CA TRP A 145 -13.72 3.73 -8.59
C TRP A 145 -13.25 5.16 -8.32
N ALA A 146 -12.08 5.55 -8.84
CA ALA A 146 -11.58 6.92 -8.74
C ALA A 146 -12.49 7.92 -9.49
N ILE A 147 -12.98 7.57 -10.69
CA ILE A 147 -13.96 8.39 -11.43
C ILE A 147 -15.25 8.54 -10.62
N LEU A 148 -15.76 7.45 -10.04
CA LEU A 148 -16.95 7.51 -9.17
C LEU A 148 -16.69 8.39 -7.94
N GLY A 149 -15.49 8.33 -7.34
CA GLY A 149 -15.06 9.19 -6.24
C GLY A 149 -15.08 10.67 -6.62
N LEU A 150 -14.49 11.01 -7.76
CA LEU A 150 -14.46 12.38 -8.28
C LEU A 150 -15.88 12.96 -8.46
N VAL A 151 -16.76 12.16 -9.04
CA VAL A 151 -18.17 12.55 -9.25
C VAL A 151 -18.94 12.64 -7.92
N ALA A 152 -18.68 11.73 -6.98
CA ALA A 152 -19.29 11.77 -5.64
C ALA A 152 -18.89 13.02 -4.86
N VAL A 153 -17.61 13.40 -4.90
CA VAL A 153 -17.08 14.65 -4.31
C VAL A 153 -17.76 15.87 -4.94
N TYR A 154 -17.89 15.89 -6.26
CA TYR A 154 -18.61 16.96 -6.95
C TYR A 154 -20.05 17.09 -6.47
N PHE A 155 -20.82 16.01 -6.43
CA PHE A 155 -22.23 16.09 -6.04
C PHE A 155 -22.41 16.42 -4.55
N ALA A 156 -21.59 15.88 -3.66
CA ALA A 156 -21.57 16.27 -2.25
C ALA A 156 -21.23 17.75 -2.07
N GLY A 157 -20.20 18.22 -2.75
CA GLY A 157 -19.79 19.62 -2.78
C GLY A 157 -20.88 20.54 -3.35
N THR A 158 -21.60 20.09 -4.37
CA THR A 158 -22.70 20.86 -4.99
C THR A 158 -23.82 21.15 -3.98
N ARG A 159 -24.15 20.21 -3.10
CA ARG A 159 -25.15 20.41 -2.04
C ARG A 159 -24.69 21.41 -0.99
N PHE A 160 -23.40 21.43 -0.70
CA PHE A 160 -22.81 22.33 0.29
C PHE A 160 -22.52 23.73 -0.25
N ALA A 161 -21.85 23.83 -1.41
CA ALA A 161 -21.30 25.07 -1.94
C ALA A 161 -21.91 25.55 -3.27
N GLY A 162 -22.65 24.69 -3.97
CA GLY A 162 -23.16 24.97 -5.31
C GLY A 162 -22.26 24.38 -6.40
N ARG A 163 -22.74 24.46 -7.67
CA ARG A 163 -22.13 23.76 -8.81
C ARG A 163 -20.73 24.24 -9.14
N ALA A 164 -20.52 25.56 -9.28
CA ALA A 164 -19.21 26.06 -9.71
C ALA A 164 -18.08 25.82 -8.72
N PRO A 165 -18.22 26.08 -7.38
CA PRO A 165 -17.20 25.73 -6.41
C PRO A 165 -16.97 24.24 -6.30
N ALA A 166 -18.01 23.41 -6.39
CA ALA A 166 -17.88 21.97 -6.34
C ALA A 166 -17.16 21.41 -7.56
N PHE A 167 -17.42 21.97 -8.74
CA PHE A 167 -16.71 21.60 -9.96
C PHE A 167 -15.24 21.99 -9.88
N ALA A 168 -14.94 23.21 -9.40
CA ALA A 168 -13.55 23.63 -9.17
C ALA A 168 -12.81 22.72 -8.17
N ALA A 169 -13.48 22.32 -7.09
CA ALA A 169 -12.92 21.36 -6.11
C ALA A 169 -12.63 20.00 -6.72
N ALA A 170 -13.58 19.44 -7.47
CA ALA A 170 -13.42 18.16 -8.15
C ALA A 170 -12.35 18.23 -9.26
N LEU A 171 -12.26 19.35 -9.97
CA LEU A 171 -11.19 19.58 -10.95
C LEU A 171 -9.82 19.60 -10.29
N LEU A 172 -9.64 20.32 -9.17
CA LEU A 172 -8.40 20.32 -8.39
C LEU A 172 -8.05 18.92 -7.91
N LEU A 173 -9.04 18.18 -7.38
CA LEU A 173 -8.83 16.80 -6.96
C LEU A 173 -8.37 15.92 -8.13
N GLY A 174 -9.09 15.96 -9.27
CA GLY A 174 -8.80 15.12 -10.43
C GLY A 174 -7.44 15.37 -11.07
N VAL A 175 -6.86 16.58 -10.92
CA VAL A 175 -5.51 16.90 -11.42
C VAL A 175 -4.42 16.81 -10.35
N ASN A 176 -4.75 16.43 -9.12
CA ASN A 176 -3.77 16.30 -8.06
C ASN A 176 -2.92 15.02 -8.24
N VAL A 177 -1.62 15.12 -8.06
CA VAL A 177 -0.68 14.02 -8.28
C VAL A 177 -1.00 12.77 -7.45
N ALA A 178 -1.40 12.93 -6.18
CA ALA A 178 -1.75 11.78 -5.34
C ALA A 178 -3.03 11.10 -5.82
N GLU A 179 -4.05 11.85 -6.23
CA GLU A 179 -5.28 11.28 -6.80
C GLU A 179 -5.00 10.54 -8.11
N VAL A 180 -4.26 11.18 -9.05
CA VAL A 180 -3.91 10.56 -10.34
C VAL A 180 -3.06 9.31 -10.14
N TRP A 181 -2.08 9.33 -9.22
CA TRP A 181 -1.25 8.17 -8.93
C TRP A 181 -2.09 7.00 -8.45
N TYR A 182 -2.90 7.22 -7.41
CA TYR A 182 -3.70 6.14 -6.80
C TYR A 182 -4.96 5.76 -7.58
N ALA A 183 -5.39 6.57 -8.52
CA ALA A 183 -6.39 6.16 -9.51
C ALA A 183 -5.85 5.15 -10.53
N ARG A 184 -4.52 5.04 -10.66
CA ARG A 184 -3.82 4.09 -11.56
C ARG A 184 -3.18 2.91 -10.83
N TYR A 185 -3.03 3.01 -9.51
CA TYR A 185 -2.30 2.07 -8.68
C TYR A 185 -3.27 1.27 -7.80
N PRO A 186 -3.25 -0.09 -7.81
CA PRO A 186 -4.27 -0.89 -7.14
C PRO A 186 -4.33 -0.61 -5.63
N ASN A 187 -5.42 0.02 -5.20
CA ASN A 187 -5.64 0.35 -3.79
C ASN A 187 -7.13 0.56 -3.49
N SER A 188 -7.51 0.35 -2.24
CA SER A 188 -8.90 0.46 -1.79
C SER A 188 -9.33 1.87 -1.36
N GLU A 189 -8.40 2.83 -1.29
CA GLU A 189 -8.61 4.19 -0.82
C GLU A 189 -9.59 4.97 -1.67
N VAL A 190 -9.49 4.85 -2.99
CA VAL A 190 -10.39 5.54 -3.94
C VAL A 190 -11.82 4.98 -3.89
N MET A 191 -11.98 3.69 -3.61
CA MET A 191 -13.30 3.09 -3.36
C MET A 191 -13.92 3.63 -2.07
N GLN A 192 -13.13 3.73 -0.99
CA GLN A 192 -13.57 4.32 0.27
C GLN A 192 -13.98 5.78 0.08
N GLN A 193 -13.21 6.57 -0.70
CA GLN A 193 -13.55 7.95 -1.07
C GLN A 193 -14.90 8.03 -1.77
N ALA A 194 -15.13 7.22 -2.80
CA ALA A 194 -16.38 7.19 -3.56
C ALA A 194 -17.58 6.87 -2.67
N LEU A 195 -17.51 5.81 -1.87
CA LEU A 195 -18.59 5.40 -0.97
C LEU A 195 -18.87 6.43 0.12
N LEU A 196 -17.82 7.02 0.71
CA LEU A 196 -17.97 8.04 1.76
C LEU A 196 -18.65 9.30 1.23
N PHE A 197 -18.17 9.88 0.11
CA PHE A 197 -18.77 11.10 -0.41
C PHE A 197 -20.17 10.87 -0.98
N ALA A 198 -20.46 9.67 -1.50
CA ALA A 198 -21.83 9.26 -1.83
C ALA A 198 -22.71 9.14 -0.58
N ALA A 199 -22.19 8.60 0.53
CA ALA A 199 -22.90 8.52 1.82
C ALA A 199 -23.19 9.93 2.39
N LEU A 200 -22.20 10.83 2.34
CA LEU A 200 -22.38 12.24 2.79
C LEU A 200 -23.41 12.97 1.93
N LEU A 201 -23.41 12.78 0.60
CA LEU A 201 -24.44 13.27 -0.29
C LEU A 201 -25.83 12.74 0.09
N ALA A 202 -25.95 11.43 0.32
CA ALA A 202 -27.21 10.81 0.69
C ALA A 202 -27.70 11.30 2.07
N LEU A 203 -26.82 11.48 3.06
CA LEU A 203 -27.13 12.10 4.34
C LEU A 203 -27.67 13.52 4.18
N ALA A 204 -27.02 14.35 3.35
CA ALA A 204 -27.48 15.71 3.08
C ALA A 204 -28.88 15.71 2.43
N ARG A 205 -29.14 14.81 1.50
CA ARG A 205 -30.45 14.65 0.88
C ARG A 205 -31.53 14.20 1.89
N ALA A 206 -31.21 13.20 2.69
CA ALA A 206 -32.14 12.67 3.69
C ALA A 206 -32.54 13.70 4.75
N TYR A 207 -31.56 14.37 5.34
CA TYR A 207 -31.79 15.15 6.56
C TYR A 207 -31.84 16.67 6.33
N ARG A 208 -31.33 17.16 5.22
CA ARG A 208 -31.41 18.56 4.86
C ARG A 208 -32.56 18.84 3.88
N ASP A 209 -32.66 18.02 2.81
CA ASP A 209 -33.69 18.20 1.79
C ASP A 209 -35.01 17.50 2.15
N GLY A 210 -34.99 16.61 3.16
CA GLY A 210 -36.16 15.87 3.62
C GLY A 210 -36.56 14.68 2.74
N ASP A 211 -35.67 14.26 1.81
CA ASP A 211 -35.91 13.13 0.92
C ASP A 211 -35.61 11.81 1.64
N ARG A 212 -36.66 11.21 2.21
CA ARG A 212 -36.56 10.03 3.06
C ARG A 212 -35.98 8.79 2.36
N PHE A 213 -36.05 8.72 1.05
CA PHE A 213 -35.44 7.64 0.26
C PHE A 213 -33.93 7.52 0.49
N PHE A 214 -33.25 8.65 0.68
CA PHE A 214 -31.80 8.65 0.87
C PHE A 214 -31.32 8.24 2.27
N ALA A 215 -32.21 8.10 3.24
CA ALA A 215 -31.79 7.66 4.58
C ALA A 215 -31.24 6.23 4.60
N PRO A 216 -31.93 5.20 4.07
CA PRO A 216 -31.34 3.85 3.98
C PRO A 216 -30.15 3.80 3.03
N VAL A 217 -30.14 4.57 1.92
CA VAL A 217 -29.01 4.64 1.00
C VAL A 217 -27.75 5.13 1.72
N ALA A 218 -27.86 6.19 2.52
CA ALA A 218 -26.73 6.68 3.33
C ALA A 218 -26.21 5.63 4.31
N ALA A 219 -27.14 4.92 4.98
CA ALA A 219 -26.80 3.87 5.94
C ALA A 219 -26.07 2.70 5.29
N VAL A 220 -26.56 2.24 4.12
CA VAL A 220 -25.93 1.14 3.37
C VAL A 220 -24.56 1.54 2.88
N LEU A 221 -24.40 2.71 2.25
CA LEU A 221 -23.09 3.18 1.78
C LEU A 221 -22.10 3.31 2.95
N LEU A 222 -22.52 3.89 4.07
CA LEU A 222 -21.67 4.06 5.25
C LEU A 222 -21.29 2.72 5.88
N GLY A 223 -22.23 1.76 5.98
CA GLY A 223 -21.94 0.42 6.48
C GLY A 223 -21.03 -0.40 5.55
N THR A 224 -21.19 -0.26 4.22
CA THR A 224 -20.36 -0.95 3.22
C THR A 224 -18.89 -0.53 3.29
N ILE A 225 -18.58 0.70 3.68
CA ILE A 225 -17.19 1.19 3.87
C ILE A 225 -16.42 0.28 4.85
N MET A 226 -17.08 -0.34 5.83
CA MET A 226 -16.45 -1.24 6.79
C MET A 226 -15.80 -2.46 6.14
N PHE A 227 -16.26 -2.90 4.96
CA PHE A 227 -15.72 -4.05 4.22
C PHE A 227 -14.64 -3.65 3.22
N VAL A 228 -14.29 -2.36 3.14
CA VAL A 228 -13.27 -1.83 2.21
C VAL A 228 -11.90 -1.72 2.89
N ARG A 229 -11.88 -1.19 4.13
CA ARG A 229 -10.64 -0.92 4.86
C ARG A 229 -10.85 -0.97 6.36
N LEU A 230 -9.81 -1.34 7.08
CA LEU A 230 -9.84 -1.37 8.55
C LEU A 230 -9.96 0.04 9.16
N ASP A 231 -9.28 1.05 8.59
CA ASP A 231 -9.36 2.44 9.07
C ASP A 231 -10.73 3.09 8.82
N SER A 232 -11.62 2.42 8.08
CA SER A 232 -13.03 2.79 7.94
C SER A 232 -13.75 2.90 9.29
N LEU A 233 -13.31 2.16 10.31
CA LEU A 233 -13.85 2.28 11.66
C LEU A 233 -13.74 3.72 12.20
N VAL A 234 -12.59 4.37 11.96
CA VAL A 234 -12.38 5.78 12.35
C VAL A 234 -13.28 6.71 11.53
N VAL A 235 -13.37 6.48 10.22
CA VAL A 235 -14.19 7.29 9.32
C VAL A 235 -15.68 7.19 9.68
N VAL A 236 -16.21 5.97 9.82
CA VAL A 236 -17.61 5.73 10.21
C VAL A 236 -17.88 6.28 11.61
N GLY A 237 -16.97 6.07 12.56
CA GLY A 237 -17.07 6.62 13.91
C GLY A 237 -17.14 8.15 13.92
N THR A 238 -16.32 8.84 13.12
CA THR A 238 -16.36 10.31 13.02
C THR A 238 -17.63 10.81 12.34
N VAL A 239 -18.14 10.10 11.33
CA VAL A 239 -19.45 10.43 10.74
C VAL A 239 -20.54 10.28 11.80
N CYS A 240 -20.58 9.16 12.52
CA CYS A 240 -21.57 8.93 13.59
C CYS A 240 -21.48 10.00 14.70
N ALA A 241 -20.29 10.40 15.12
CA ALA A 241 -20.10 11.51 16.06
C ALA A 241 -20.63 12.84 15.49
N SER A 242 -20.40 13.10 14.21
CA SER A 242 -20.89 14.31 13.53
C SER A 242 -22.42 14.35 13.43
N LEU A 243 -23.11 13.19 13.43
CA LEU A 243 -24.57 13.12 13.42
C LEU A 243 -25.20 13.74 14.70
N LEU A 244 -24.43 13.82 15.81
CA LEU A 244 -24.87 14.53 17.02
C LEU A 244 -25.26 16.00 16.74
N LEU A 245 -24.59 16.64 15.78
CA LEU A 245 -24.89 17.99 15.35
C LEU A 245 -26.24 18.08 14.62
N LEU A 246 -26.60 17.06 13.84
CA LEU A 246 -27.93 16.99 13.21
C LEU A 246 -29.03 16.83 14.28
N ILE A 247 -28.76 16.03 15.32
CA ILE A 247 -29.70 15.87 16.46
C ILE A 247 -29.85 17.20 17.20
N ALA A 248 -28.75 17.94 17.43
CA ALA A 248 -28.77 19.27 18.03
C ALA A 248 -29.55 20.26 17.16
N ASP A 249 -29.43 20.17 15.83
CA ASP A 249 -30.20 20.99 14.86
C ASP A 249 -31.66 20.56 14.71
N GLY A 250 -32.12 19.59 15.48
CA GLY A 250 -33.51 19.15 15.50
C GLY A 250 -33.87 18.08 14.51
N LYS A 251 -32.93 17.54 13.76
CA LYS A 251 -33.18 16.43 12.85
C LYS A 251 -33.35 15.13 13.62
N ARG A 252 -34.22 14.25 13.15
CA ARG A 252 -34.47 12.94 13.76
C ARG A 252 -33.86 11.87 12.85
N LEU A 253 -32.89 11.14 13.38
CA LEU A 253 -32.40 9.92 12.76
C LEU A 253 -33.46 8.84 12.99
N GLY A 254 -34.13 8.44 11.92
CA GLY A 254 -35.22 7.45 11.98
C GLY A 254 -34.74 6.03 11.71
N TRP A 255 -35.63 5.05 11.93
CA TRP A 255 -35.36 3.63 11.64
C TRP A 255 -34.89 3.36 10.21
N PRO A 256 -35.34 4.07 9.14
CA PRO A 256 -34.81 3.84 7.80
C PRO A 256 -33.31 4.06 7.65
N PHE A 257 -32.68 4.85 8.53
CA PHE A 257 -31.24 5.01 8.60
C PHE A 257 -30.60 4.07 9.62
N LEU A 258 -31.15 4.03 10.86
CA LEU A 258 -30.53 3.33 11.97
C LEU A 258 -30.51 1.80 11.79
N ALA A 259 -31.60 1.20 11.27
CA ALA A 259 -31.70 -0.24 11.15
C ALA A 259 -30.73 -0.83 10.09
N PRO A 260 -30.64 -0.29 8.85
CA PRO A 260 -29.67 -0.80 7.89
C PRO A 260 -28.22 -0.58 8.34
N LEU A 261 -27.91 0.57 8.98
CA LEU A 261 -26.57 0.82 9.52
C LEU A 261 -26.21 -0.17 10.61
N ALA A 262 -27.11 -0.39 11.60
CA ALA A 262 -26.89 -1.34 12.68
C ALA A 262 -26.72 -2.78 12.16
N ALA A 263 -27.54 -3.18 11.19
CA ALA A 263 -27.43 -4.49 10.55
C ALA A 263 -26.06 -4.69 9.86
N LEU A 264 -25.62 -3.71 9.07
CA LEU A 264 -24.32 -3.80 8.39
C LEU A 264 -23.14 -3.74 9.37
N LEU A 265 -23.24 -2.94 10.45
CA LEU A 265 -22.20 -2.93 11.49
C LEU A 265 -22.16 -4.27 12.26
N ALA A 266 -23.30 -4.92 12.48
CA ALA A 266 -23.34 -6.26 13.09
C ALA A 266 -22.73 -7.32 12.15
N VAL A 267 -23.03 -7.26 10.84
CA VAL A 267 -22.39 -8.14 9.84
C VAL A 267 -20.90 -7.87 9.77
N ALA A 268 -20.46 -6.60 9.78
CA ALA A 268 -19.04 -6.25 9.82
C ALA A 268 -18.34 -6.77 11.08
N ALA A 269 -18.99 -6.69 12.26
CA ALA A 269 -18.45 -7.26 13.48
C ALA A 269 -18.26 -8.78 13.39
N ALA A 270 -19.25 -9.51 12.84
CA ALA A 270 -19.14 -10.95 12.60
C ALA A 270 -18.04 -11.28 11.58
N TYR A 271 -17.93 -10.50 10.51
CA TYR A 271 -16.90 -10.62 9.48
C TYR A 271 -15.48 -10.44 10.05
N TYR A 272 -15.27 -9.42 10.88
CA TYR A 272 -13.97 -9.19 11.53
C TYR A 272 -13.66 -10.16 12.67
N ALA A 273 -14.68 -10.72 13.33
CA ALA A 273 -14.49 -11.76 14.35
C ALA A 273 -14.25 -13.15 13.75
N GLY A 274 -14.72 -13.39 12.53
CA GLY A 274 -14.57 -14.65 11.78
C GLY A 274 -13.44 -14.56 10.74
N PRO A 275 -13.76 -14.41 9.44
CA PRO A 275 -12.78 -14.52 8.34
C PRO A 275 -11.58 -13.59 8.48
N MET A 276 -11.78 -12.38 9.02
CA MET A 276 -10.74 -11.35 9.13
C MET A 276 -10.07 -11.31 10.51
N ARG A 277 -10.25 -12.35 11.34
CA ARG A 277 -9.73 -12.37 12.72
C ARG A 277 -8.21 -12.18 12.77
N ALA A 278 -7.46 -12.84 11.89
CA ALA A 278 -6.01 -12.73 11.81
C ALA A 278 -5.55 -11.27 11.61
N TYR A 279 -6.19 -10.55 10.71
CA TYR A 279 -5.85 -9.16 10.42
C TYR A 279 -6.35 -8.16 11.47
N PHE A 280 -7.49 -8.44 12.10
CA PHE A 280 -8.17 -7.51 12.99
C PHE A 280 -7.73 -7.58 14.44
N ALA A 281 -7.21 -8.72 14.91
CA ALA A 281 -6.90 -8.95 16.32
C ALA A 281 -5.96 -7.90 16.91
N ILE A 282 -4.83 -7.60 16.24
CA ILE A 282 -3.84 -6.62 16.72
C ILE A 282 -4.42 -5.19 16.76
N PRO A 283 -5.01 -4.65 15.66
CA PRO A 283 -5.67 -3.35 15.69
C PRO A 283 -6.79 -3.23 16.72
N LEU A 284 -7.54 -4.31 16.94
CA LEU A 284 -8.60 -4.34 17.95
C LEU A 284 -8.03 -4.14 19.36
N MET A 285 -6.93 -4.80 19.70
CA MET A 285 -6.25 -4.61 20.99
C MET A 285 -5.77 -3.17 21.20
N GLN A 286 -5.32 -2.48 20.14
CA GLN A 286 -4.86 -1.09 20.21
C GLN A 286 -5.98 -0.09 20.56
N VAL A 287 -7.24 -0.43 20.31
CA VAL A 287 -8.42 0.39 20.67
C VAL A 287 -9.13 -0.10 21.93
N GLY A 288 -8.46 -0.92 22.75
CA GLY A 288 -9.00 -1.44 24.00
C GLY A 288 -9.87 -2.69 23.84
N GLY A 289 -9.70 -3.43 22.74
CA GLY A 289 -10.44 -4.66 22.46
C GLY A 289 -11.93 -4.41 22.18
N ALA A 290 -12.73 -5.48 22.27
CA ALA A 290 -14.18 -5.39 22.16
C ALA A 290 -14.81 -4.47 23.23
N PRO A 291 -14.36 -4.47 24.51
CA PRO A 291 -14.84 -3.50 25.49
C PRO A 291 -14.63 -2.05 25.10
N GLY A 292 -13.48 -1.72 24.49
CA GLY A 292 -13.21 -0.36 24.00
C GLY A 292 -14.19 0.10 22.92
N LEU A 293 -14.47 -0.77 21.94
CA LEU A 293 -15.45 -0.49 20.89
C LEU A 293 -16.88 -0.36 21.44
N LEU A 294 -17.29 -1.24 22.35
CA LEU A 294 -18.60 -1.17 23.00
C LEU A 294 -18.73 0.09 23.85
N GLY A 295 -17.68 0.48 24.58
CA GLY A 295 -17.60 1.73 25.32
C GLY A 295 -17.74 2.96 24.45
N ALA A 296 -17.08 2.99 23.28
CA ALA A 296 -17.22 4.07 22.30
C ALA A 296 -18.65 4.16 21.74
N LEU A 297 -19.25 3.03 21.38
CA LEU A 297 -20.63 2.96 20.92
C LEU A 297 -21.62 3.44 22.00
N ALA A 298 -21.47 2.95 23.25
CA ALA A 298 -22.29 3.38 24.38
C ALA A 298 -22.15 4.89 24.61
N SER A 299 -20.94 5.44 24.54
CA SER A 299 -20.67 6.88 24.66
C SER A 299 -21.39 7.69 23.59
N LEU A 300 -21.40 7.24 22.34
CA LEU A 300 -22.14 7.90 21.25
C LEU A 300 -23.65 7.86 21.49
N ILE A 301 -24.20 6.74 21.94
CA ILE A 301 -25.61 6.61 22.26
C ILE A 301 -26.00 7.54 23.43
N LEU A 302 -25.23 7.54 24.53
CA LEU A 302 -25.44 8.41 25.68
C LEU A 302 -25.35 9.89 25.28
N ALA A 303 -24.37 10.26 24.46
CA ALA A 303 -24.23 11.61 23.92
C ALA A 303 -25.45 12.01 23.06
N ALA A 304 -25.96 11.11 22.23
CA ALA A 304 -27.19 11.36 21.45
C ALA A 304 -28.42 11.57 22.33
N LEU A 305 -28.57 10.77 23.38
CA LEU A 305 -29.66 10.92 24.37
C LEU A 305 -29.51 12.22 25.16
N ALA A 306 -28.31 12.56 25.60
CA ALA A 306 -27.99 13.81 26.29
C ALA A 306 -28.32 15.03 25.43
N VAL A 307 -27.86 15.06 24.17
CA VAL A 307 -28.17 16.15 23.22
C VAL A 307 -29.66 16.28 22.99
N ARG A 308 -30.40 15.17 22.86
CA ARG A 308 -31.87 15.18 22.75
C ARG A 308 -32.53 15.75 23.98
N ARG A 309 -32.04 15.37 25.18
CA ARG A 309 -32.57 15.85 26.47
C ARG A 309 -32.31 17.36 26.64
N VAL A 310 -31.08 17.77 26.45
CA VAL A 310 -30.68 19.20 26.53
C VAL A 310 -31.48 20.05 25.54
N ARG A 311 -31.68 19.57 24.31
CA ARG A 311 -32.50 20.29 23.34
C ARG A 311 -33.95 20.48 23.77
N LYS A 312 -34.54 19.52 24.49
CA LYS A 312 -35.92 19.63 25.02
C LYS A 312 -35.96 20.51 26.25
N ALA A 313 -34.97 20.37 27.15
CA ALA A 313 -34.97 21.04 28.45
C ALA A 313 -34.46 22.49 28.39
N SER A 314 -33.51 22.78 27.52
CA SER A 314 -32.85 24.08 27.43
C SER A 314 -32.60 24.48 25.98
N PRO A 315 -33.57 25.04 25.25
CA PRO A 315 -33.36 25.58 23.91
C PRO A 315 -32.27 26.66 23.86
N ALA A 316 -32.07 27.41 24.96
CA ALA A 316 -31.00 28.40 25.08
C ALA A 316 -29.61 27.76 24.99
N ALA A 317 -29.37 26.62 25.64
CA ALA A 317 -28.10 25.89 25.53
C ALA A 317 -27.80 25.44 24.11
N ILE A 318 -28.81 25.00 23.37
CA ILE A 318 -28.66 24.68 21.95
C ILE A 318 -28.37 25.94 21.12
N GLY A 319 -28.96 27.08 21.46
CA GLY A 319 -28.64 28.37 20.86
C GLY A 319 -27.16 28.77 21.05
N VAL A 320 -26.62 28.56 22.24
CA VAL A 320 -25.20 28.75 22.55
C VAL A 320 -24.34 27.79 21.74
N LEU A 321 -24.68 26.49 21.71
CA LEU A 321 -23.96 25.50 20.90
C LEU A 321 -23.95 25.87 19.43
N ARG A 322 -25.09 26.26 18.87
CA ARG A 322 -25.20 26.68 17.45
C ARG A 322 -24.34 27.88 17.13
N ARG A 323 -24.17 28.80 18.06
CA ARG A 323 -23.36 30.01 17.90
C ARG A 323 -21.85 29.70 18.03
N TRP A 324 -21.46 28.89 18.99
CA TRP A 324 -20.07 28.72 19.37
C TRP A 324 -19.39 27.51 18.71
N ALA A 325 -20.10 26.40 18.46
CA ALA A 325 -19.49 25.20 17.85
C ALA A 325 -18.73 25.48 16.54
N PRO A 326 -19.28 26.23 15.56
CA PRO A 326 -18.54 26.57 14.35
C PRO A 326 -17.27 27.41 14.63
N ARG A 327 -17.34 28.34 15.59
CA ARG A 327 -16.25 29.24 15.94
C ARG A 327 -15.13 28.52 16.65
N LEU A 328 -15.49 27.67 17.60
CA LEU A 328 -14.52 26.85 18.36
C LEU A 328 -13.84 25.84 17.44
N LEU A 329 -14.60 25.20 16.54
CA LEU A 329 -14.02 24.28 15.57
C LEU A 329 -13.08 25.00 14.61
N ALA A 330 -13.45 26.19 14.11
CA ALA A 330 -12.58 27.00 13.24
C ALA A 330 -11.29 27.43 13.98
N ALA A 331 -11.41 27.91 15.23
CA ALA A 331 -10.28 28.29 16.05
C ALA A 331 -9.34 27.08 16.34
N ALA A 332 -9.93 25.92 16.64
CA ALA A 332 -9.17 24.70 16.88
C ALA A 332 -8.41 24.23 15.60
N VAL A 333 -9.06 24.28 14.44
CA VAL A 333 -8.40 23.92 13.17
C VAL A 333 -7.23 24.86 12.87
N VAL A 334 -7.37 26.18 13.08
CA VAL A 334 -6.27 27.14 12.89
C VAL A 334 -5.14 26.86 13.87
N ALA A 335 -5.46 26.73 15.17
CA ALA A 335 -4.46 26.49 16.21
C ALA A 335 -3.68 25.20 15.96
N LEU A 336 -4.40 24.09 15.61
CA LEU A 336 -3.78 22.81 15.30
C LEU A 336 -2.97 22.86 13.99
N ALA A 337 -3.42 23.58 12.98
CA ALA A 337 -2.65 23.75 11.72
C ALA A 337 -1.34 24.52 11.96
N VAL A 338 -1.40 25.62 12.74
CA VAL A 338 -0.20 26.40 13.14
C VAL A 338 0.75 25.53 13.96
N TYR A 339 0.22 24.84 14.96
CA TYR A 339 1.01 23.95 15.81
C TYR A 339 1.67 22.84 14.98
N ALA A 340 0.89 22.11 14.15
CA ALA A 340 1.40 20.98 13.37
C ALA A 340 2.41 21.40 12.28
N TYR A 341 2.29 22.62 11.75
CA TYR A 341 3.19 23.08 10.70
C TYR A 341 4.48 23.71 11.26
N PHE A 342 4.40 24.53 12.31
CA PHE A 342 5.51 25.34 12.76
C PHE A 342 6.14 24.88 14.08
N LEU A 343 5.35 24.32 15.00
CA LEU A 343 5.77 24.13 16.38
C LEU A 343 5.97 22.68 16.79
N ARG A 344 5.37 21.73 16.04
CA ARG A 344 5.41 20.33 16.43
C ARG A 344 6.75 19.70 16.08
N GLU A 345 7.42 19.18 17.11
CA GLU A 345 8.68 18.44 16.99
C GLU A 345 8.48 16.96 17.37
N PRO A 346 9.30 16.03 16.80
CA PRO A 346 9.33 14.65 17.24
C PRO A 346 9.70 14.55 18.72
N ALA A 347 8.94 13.80 19.51
CA ALA A 347 9.21 13.61 20.93
C ALA A 347 8.75 12.22 21.41
N GLY A 348 9.53 11.59 22.26
CA GLY A 348 9.24 10.28 22.85
C GLY A 348 9.07 9.20 21.78
N LEU A 349 7.94 8.51 21.79
CA LEU A 349 7.61 7.44 20.83
C LEU A 349 7.06 7.96 19.49
N LEU A 350 6.94 9.29 19.32
CA LEU A 350 6.43 9.87 18.08
C LEU A 350 7.56 10.02 17.06
N ALA A 351 7.53 9.20 16.02
CA ALA A 351 8.51 9.25 14.93
C ALA A 351 8.43 10.59 14.15
N ALA A 352 9.53 11.00 13.55
CA ALA A 352 9.63 12.28 12.82
C ALA A 352 8.59 12.39 11.69
N HIS A 353 8.36 11.30 10.94
CA HIS A 353 7.37 11.30 9.84
C HIS A 353 5.92 11.42 10.33
N ASP A 354 5.59 10.89 11.52
CA ASP A 354 4.29 11.08 12.17
C ASP A 354 4.12 12.53 12.64
N ALA A 355 5.17 13.11 13.27
CA ALA A 355 5.15 14.48 13.76
C ALA A 355 4.97 15.48 12.60
N HIS A 356 5.64 15.25 11.48
CA HIS A 356 5.64 16.14 10.32
C HIS A 356 4.55 15.81 9.28
N ALA A 357 3.60 14.92 9.57
CA ALA A 357 2.58 14.47 8.61
C ALA A 357 1.83 15.62 7.90
N PHE A 358 1.54 16.73 8.61
CA PHE A 358 0.90 17.90 8.03
C PHE A 358 1.83 18.71 7.11
N ARG A 359 3.12 18.84 7.45
CA ARG A 359 4.15 19.47 6.58
C ARG A 359 4.31 18.66 5.29
N VAL A 360 4.37 17.33 5.43
CA VAL A 360 4.49 16.38 4.30
C VAL A 360 3.25 16.43 3.40
N PHE A 361 2.06 16.59 3.95
CA PHE A 361 0.86 16.80 3.14
C PHE A 361 0.98 18.05 2.24
N GLY A 362 1.73 19.07 2.71
CA GLY A 362 2.07 20.24 1.90
C GLY A 362 2.84 19.94 0.61
N TRP A 363 3.52 18.79 0.50
CA TRP A 363 4.18 18.38 -0.76
C TRP A 363 3.17 18.08 -1.87
N TYR A 364 1.95 17.64 -1.51
CA TYR A 364 0.89 17.27 -2.45
C TYR A 364 -0.07 18.41 -2.78
N VAL A 365 -0.24 19.37 -1.87
CA VAL A 365 -1.19 20.47 -2.06
C VAL A 365 -0.54 21.86 -2.15
N GLY A 366 0.74 21.94 -1.89
CA GLY A 366 1.51 23.19 -1.85
C GLY A 366 1.19 24.06 -0.62
N PRO A 367 2.10 24.99 -0.23
CA PRO A 367 1.86 25.90 0.90
C PRO A 367 0.66 26.81 0.68
N LEU A 368 0.47 27.31 -0.55
CA LEU A 368 -0.70 28.13 -0.93
C LEU A 368 -2.00 27.33 -0.79
N GLY A 369 -1.99 26.05 -1.20
CA GLY A 369 -3.15 25.16 -1.06
C GLY A 369 -3.50 24.89 0.41
N LEU A 370 -2.50 24.63 1.27
CA LEU A 370 -2.72 24.48 2.72
C LEU A 370 -3.35 25.74 3.32
N ALA A 371 -2.75 26.91 3.06
CA ALA A 371 -3.25 28.19 3.59
C ALA A 371 -4.67 28.47 3.09
N ALA A 372 -4.93 28.24 1.80
CA ALA A 372 -6.26 28.42 1.20
C ALA A 372 -7.30 27.47 1.79
N ALA A 373 -6.91 26.21 2.09
CA ALA A 373 -7.82 25.23 2.71
C ALA A 373 -8.18 25.61 4.15
N VAL A 374 -7.21 26.01 4.97
CA VAL A 374 -7.44 26.47 6.35
C VAL A 374 -8.31 27.73 6.36
N ALA A 375 -7.95 28.73 5.56
CA ALA A 375 -8.73 29.97 5.45
C ALA A 375 -10.16 29.69 4.91
N GLY A 376 -10.28 28.82 3.92
CA GLY A 376 -11.56 28.39 3.38
C GLY A 376 -12.42 27.65 4.39
N PHE A 377 -11.83 26.76 5.20
CA PHE A 377 -12.53 26.10 6.28
C PHE A 377 -13.08 27.10 7.30
N VAL A 378 -12.27 28.07 7.74
CA VAL A 378 -12.70 29.15 8.67
C VAL A 378 -13.89 29.91 8.07
N ALA A 379 -13.73 30.39 6.84
CA ALA A 379 -14.80 31.14 6.16
C ALA A 379 -16.10 30.34 6.01
N LEU A 380 -16.02 29.08 5.67
CA LEU A 380 -17.17 28.18 5.52
C LEU A 380 -17.79 27.78 6.86
N ALA A 381 -16.97 27.55 7.90
CA ALA A 381 -17.46 27.29 9.26
C ALA A 381 -18.26 28.48 9.79
N TRP A 382 -17.84 29.72 9.56
CA TRP A 382 -18.57 30.92 9.99
C TRP A 382 -19.84 31.18 9.20
N THR A 383 -19.84 30.88 7.90
CA THR A 383 -20.94 31.31 6.99
C THR A 383 -21.91 30.20 6.63
N ARG A 384 -21.45 28.93 6.62
CA ARG A 384 -22.19 27.81 6.06
C ARG A 384 -22.17 26.51 6.91
N PHE A 385 -21.62 26.53 8.11
CA PHE A 385 -21.48 25.34 8.94
C PHE A 385 -22.77 24.50 9.04
N TRP A 386 -23.88 25.16 9.41
CA TRP A 386 -25.17 24.49 9.60
C TRP A 386 -25.87 24.08 8.30
N LYS A 387 -25.26 24.38 7.14
CA LYS A 387 -25.71 23.80 5.87
C LYS A 387 -25.34 22.33 5.75
N ASP A 388 -24.15 21.97 6.16
CA ASP A 388 -23.69 20.57 6.22
C ASP A 388 -22.67 20.40 7.36
N PRO A 389 -23.13 20.32 8.62
CA PRO A 389 -22.23 20.16 9.76
C PRO A 389 -21.51 18.81 9.74
N VAL A 390 -22.14 17.76 9.13
CA VAL A 390 -21.55 16.43 9.06
C VAL A 390 -20.32 16.43 8.17
N LEU A 391 -20.39 16.98 6.97
CA LEU A 391 -19.26 17.08 6.06
C LEU A 391 -18.07 17.84 6.69
N LEU A 392 -18.33 19.03 7.26
CA LEU A 392 -17.29 19.87 7.84
C LEU A 392 -16.63 19.22 9.05
N THR A 393 -17.42 18.64 9.95
CA THR A 393 -16.90 18.03 11.18
C THR A 393 -16.20 16.72 10.89
N THR A 394 -16.74 15.86 10.02
CA THR A 394 -16.08 14.61 9.62
C THR A 394 -14.73 14.90 8.96
N GLY A 395 -14.68 15.81 8.00
CA GLY A 395 -13.43 16.18 7.34
C GLY A 395 -12.38 16.72 8.32
N ALA A 396 -12.79 17.60 9.25
CA ALA A 396 -11.88 18.13 10.28
C ALA A 396 -11.38 17.05 11.24
N LEU A 397 -12.25 16.20 11.79
CA LEU A 397 -11.89 15.17 12.77
C LEU A 397 -10.99 14.09 12.16
N VAL A 398 -11.28 13.61 10.93
CA VAL A 398 -10.42 12.65 10.24
C VAL A 398 -9.06 13.27 9.92
N SER A 399 -9.02 14.56 9.52
CA SER A 399 -7.76 15.28 9.31
C SER A 399 -6.92 15.35 10.59
N VAL A 400 -7.52 15.71 11.71
CA VAL A 400 -6.84 15.74 13.02
C VAL A 400 -6.30 14.37 13.40
N PHE A 401 -7.08 13.31 13.20
CA PHE A 401 -6.67 11.94 13.54
C PHE A 401 -5.43 11.49 12.77
N PHE A 402 -5.40 11.68 11.45
CA PHE A 402 -4.26 11.26 10.65
C PHE A 402 -3.07 12.22 10.72
N PHE A 403 -3.28 13.52 10.90
CA PHE A 403 -2.18 14.45 11.14
C PHE A 403 -1.60 14.35 12.54
N TYR A 404 -2.35 13.81 13.51
CA TYR A 404 -1.81 13.47 14.83
C TYR A 404 -0.78 12.34 14.73
N LYS A 405 -1.10 11.26 14.01
CA LYS A 405 -0.20 10.14 13.74
C LYS A 405 -0.62 9.47 12.43
N ILE A 406 0.28 9.47 11.42
CA ILE A 406 -0.04 8.99 10.08
C ILE A 406 -0.16 7.47 9.99
N ARG A 407 0.55 6.73 10.87
CA ARG A 407 0.50 5.26 10.98
C ARG A 407 0.80 4.54 9.67
N ILE A 408 1.84 4.97 8.97
CA ILE A 408 2.32 4.37 7.72
C ILE A 408 3.80 4.66 7.58
N VAL A 409 4.53 3.82 6.85
CA VAL A 409 5.95 4.05 6.55
C VAL A 409 6.16 5.33 5.74
N PRO A 410 7.29 6.05 5.94
CA PRO A 410 7.57 7.32 5.29
C PRO A 410 8.09 7.16 3.85
N GLU A 411 7.49 6.28 3.09
CA GLU A 411 7.75 6.12 1.66
C GLU A 411 6.75 6.96 0.85
N HIS A 412 7.19 7.56 -0.25
CA HIS A 412 6.36 8.39 -1.11
C HIS A 412 6.37 7.84 -2.56
N PHE A 413 5.21 7.71 -3.18
CA PHE A 413 3.88 8.27 -2.75
C PHE A 413 3.14 7.45 -1.68
N TRP A 414 3.63 6.32 -1.22
CA TRP A 414 2.94 5.39 -0.32
C TRP A 414 2.23 6.05 0.87
N GLN A 415 2.88 7.01 1.52
CA GLN A 415 2.29 7.75 2.65
C GLN A 415 1.04 8.55 2.24
N ALA A 416 0.94 9.02 1.00
CA ALA A 416 -0.19 9.83 0.53
C ALA A 416 -1.52 9.07 0.52
N ARG A 417 -1.52 7.75 0.57
CA ARG A 417 -2.73 6.91 0.69
C ARG A 417 -3.63 7.36 1.84
N ARG A 418 -3.04 7.76 2.98
CA ARG A 418 -3.81 8.18 4.15
C ARG A 418 -4.61 9.46 3.92
N TYR A 419 -4.24 10.25 2.93
CA TYR A 419 -4.92 11.51 2.61
C TYR A 419 -6.09 11.33 1.64
N LEU A 420 -6.07 10.28 0.82
CA LEU A 420 -7.00 10.09 -0.30
C LEU A 420 -8.47 9.96 0.10
N PRO A 421 -8.87 9.13 1.07
CA PRO A 421 -10.29 8.86 1.27
C PRO A 421 -11.08 10.09 1.72
N VAL A 422 -10.45 10.98 2.50
CA VAL A 422 -11.15 12.10 3.16
C VAL A 422 -10.38 13.41 3.05
N ILE A 423 -9.09 13.41 3.42
CA ILE A 423 -8.33 14.64 3.67
C ILE A 423 -8.13 15.44 2.38
N LEU A 424 -7.68 14.80 1.31
CA LEU A 424 -7.39 15.45 0.04
C LEU A 424 -8.67 16.02 -0.61
N PRO A 425 -9.75 15.23 -0.81
CA PRO A 425 -11.00 15.77 -1.38
C PRO A 425 -11.64 16.83 -0.49
N PHE A 426 -11.57 16.68 0.85
CA PHE A 426 -12.03 17.70 1.79
C PHE A 426 -11.22 19.00 1.65
N THR A 427 -9.90 18.91 1.57
CA THR A 427 -8.99 20.04 1.35
C THR A 427 -9.32 20.77 0.05
N CYS A 428 -9.52 20.06 -1.06
CA CYS A 428 -9.94 20.65 -2.35
C CYS A 428 -11.29 21.35 -2.24
N LEU A 429 -12.25 20.77 -1.52
CA LEU A 429 -13.55 21.40 -1.26
C LEU A 429 -13.41 22.68 -0.42
N MET A 430 -12.57 22.68 0.62
CA MET A 430 -12.35 23.85 1.45
C MET A 430 -11.67 24.98 0.67
N MET A 431 -10.65 24.68 -0.12
CA MET A 431 -9.97 25.65 -0.99
C MET A 431 -10.95 26.32 -1.97
N ALA A 432 -11.61 25.49 -2.76
CA ALA A 432 -12.50 26.00 -3.82
C ALA A 432 -13.73 26.69 -3.25
N ALA A 433 -14.47 26.04 -2.33
CA ALA A 433 -15.68 26.62 -1.77
C ALA A 433 -15.39 27.86 -0.92
N GLY A 434 -14.27 27.86 -0.17
CA GLY A 434 -13.84 29.01 0.63
C GLY A 434 -13.54 30.25 -0.21
N ALA A 435 -12.88 30.06 -1.36
CA ALA A 435 -12.57 31.14 -2.28
C ALA A 435 -13.84 31.85 -2.81
N PHE A 436 -14.96 31.12 -2.96
CA PHE A 436 -16.21 31.67 -3.40
C PHE A 436 -17.04 32.38 -2.30
N VAL A 437 -16.63 32.34 -1.03
CA VAL A 437 -17.39 32.96 0.07
C VAL A 437 -17.53 34.45 -0.14
N ALA A 438 -16.48 35.17 -0.53
CA ALA A 438 -16.51 36.60 -0.79
C ALA A 438 -17.47 36.94 -1.95
N TYR A 439 -17.47 36.13 -3.01
CA TYR A 439 -18.41 36.27 -4.12
C TYR A 439 -19.85 36.13 -3.65
N TRP A 440 -20.20 35.15 -2.84
CA TRP A 440 -21.56 34.96 -2.35
C TRP A 440 -22.05 36.11 -1.46
N HIS A 441 -21.17 36.70 -0.64
CA HIS A 441 -21.52 37.79 0.24
C HIS A 441 -21.69 39.13 -0.48
N ARG A 442 -20.91 39.40 -1.53
CA ARG A 442 -20.88 40.66 -2.21
C ARG A 442 -21.83 40.75 -3.40
N VAL A 443 -21.95 39.65 -4.15
CA VAL A 443 -22.74 39.61 -5.38
C VAL A 443 -24.15 39.08 -5.13
N GLY A 444 -24.32 38.11 -4.24
CA GLY A 444 -25.59 37.45 -3.96
C GLY A 444 -26.74 38.43 -3.56
N PRO A 445 -26.57 39.28 -2.53
CA PRO A 445 -27.59 40.24 -2.12
C PRO A 445 -27.79 41.42 -3.09
N ALA A 446 -26.70 41.91 -3.69
CA ALA A 446 -26.71 43.04 -4.58
C ALA A 446 -27.27 42.71 -5.99
N ALA A 447 -27.30 41.42 -6.33
CA ALA A 447 -27.70 40.99 -7.67
C ALA A 447 -29.16 41.31 -8.04
N SER A 448 -30.04 41.52 -7.05
CA SER A 448 -31.44 41.89 -7.29
C SER A 448 -31.62 43.35 -7.67
N ALA A 449 -30.74 44.22 -7.19
CA ALA A 449 -30.93 45.69 -7.29
C ALA A 449 -30.09 46.41 -8.39
N LEU A 450 -29.07 45.74 -8.98
CA LEU A 450 -28.19 46.39 -9.96
C LEU A 450 -28.63 46.18 -11.42
N PRO A 451 -28.40 47.13 -12.33
CA PRO A 451 -28.58 46.94 -13.76
C PRO A 451 -27.63 45.87 -14.32
N LEU A 452 -28.03 45.19 -15.41
CA LEU A 452 -27.36 43.98 -15.94
C LEU A 452 -25.87 44.17 -16.18
N ARG A 453 -25.43 45.33 -16.70
CA ARG A 453 -24.01 45.65 -16.94
C ARG A 453 -23.22 45.83 -15.65
N ALA A 454 -23.82 46.42 -14.62
CA ALA A 454 -23.18 46.56 -13.30
C ALA A 454 -23.08 45.22 -12.57
N LYS A 455 -24.11 44.37 -12.68
CA LYS A 455 -24.07 42.97 -12.21
C LYS A 455 -22.93 42.19 -12.85
N ALA A 456 -22.80 42.26 -14.18
CA ALA A 456 -21.74 41.54 -14.90
C ALA A 456 -20.32 41.99 -14.47
N ARG A 457 -20.10 43.32 -14.32
CA ARG A 457 -18.81 43.85 -13.87
C ARG A 457 -18.50 43.47 -12.41
N ALA A 458 -19.47 43.54 -11.50
CA ALA A 458 -19.31 43.12 -10.11
C ALA A 458 -19.07 41.62 -10.00
N ALA A 459 -19.83 40.80 -10.75
CA ALA A 459 -19.64 39.37 -10.83
C ALA A 459 -18.23 39.03 -11.34
N LEU A 460 -17.78 39.62 -12.43
CA LEU A 460 -16.46 39.40 -13.01
C LEU A 460 -15.33 39.76 -12.01
N ARG A 461 -15.43 40.92 -11.35
CA ARG A 461 -14.45 41.38 -10.37
C ARG A 461 -14.32 40.42 -9.18
N TRP A 462 -15.45 39.92 -8.64
CA TRP A 462 -15.43 39.03 -7.48
C TRP A 462 -15.19 37.59 -7.85
N LEU A 463 -15.38 37.16 -9.12
CA LEU A 463 -14.99 35.86 -9.63
C LEU A 463 -13.49 35.76 -9.94
N ALA A 464 -12.80 36.89 -10.17
CA ALA A 464 -11.36 36.89 -10.47
C ALA A 464 -10.54 36.25 -9.33
N VAL A 465 -10.89 36.50 -8.06
CA VAL A 465 -10.18 35.95 -6.91
C VAL A 465 -10.31 34.41 -6.82
N PRO A 466 -11.53 33.83 -6.80
CA PRO A 466 -11.64 32.37 -6.75
C PRO A 466 -11.09 31.69 -7.99
N LEU A 467 -11.27 32.24 -9.18
CA LEU A 467 -10.72 31.68 -10.42
C LEU A 467 -9.19 31.77 -10.43
N GLY A 468 -8.62 32.91 -9.98
CA GLY A 468 -7.17 33.07 -9.86
C GLY A 468 -6.55 32.09 -8.88
N LEU A 469 -7.17 31.88 -7.70
CA LEU A 469 -6.70 30.89 -6.73
C LEU A 469 -6.79 29.46 -7.26
N VAL A 470 -7.94 29.08 -7.86
CA VAL A 470 -8.13 27.76 -8.45
C VAL A 470 -7.13 27.52 -9.59
N ALA A 471 -6.88 28.52 -10.42
CA ALA A 471 -5.90 28.44 -11.51
C ALA A 471 -4.48 28.30 -10.98
N ALA A 472 -4.09 29.09 -9.97
CA ALA A 472 -2.75 29.02 -9.36
C ALA A 472 -2.48 27.66 -8.69
N VAL A 473 -3.43 27.17 -7.87
CA VAL A 473 -3.31 25.86 -7.23
C VAL A 473 -3.40 24.75 -8.27
N GLY A 474 -4.32 24.85 -9.23
CA GLY A 474 -4.46 23.87 -10.31
C GLY A 474 -3.21 23.77 -11.18
N TRP A 475 -2.53 24.89 -11.44
CA TRP A 475 -1.25 24.90 -12.13
C TRP A 475 -0.16 24.11 -11.34
N THR A 476 -0.04 24.35 -10.03
CA THR A 476 0.93 23.62 -9.19
C THR A 476 0.62 22.13 -9.17
N PHE A 477 -0.65 21.72 -9.10
CA PHE A 477 -1.07 20.33 -9.15
C PHE A 477 -0.76 19.71 -10.51
N ALA A 478 -1.12 20.36 -11.61
CA ALA A 478 -0.85 19.89 -12.95
C ALA A 478 0.66 19.76 -13.23
N ALA A 479 1.47 20.70 -12.74
CA ALA A 479 2.92 20.65 -12.83
C ALA A 479 3.50 19.45 -12.07
N ALA A 480 2.99 19.17 -10.86
CA ALA A 480 3.39 17.99 -10.07
C ALA A 480 2.93 16.66 -10.71
N THR A 481 1.81 16.66 -11.42
CA THR A 481 1.25 15.47 -12.08
C THR A 481 1.91 15.18 -13.43
N ARG A 482 2.46 16.21 -14.10
CA ARG A 482 3.04 16.08 -15.44
C ARG A 482 4.05 14.94 -15.58
N PRO A 483 5.00 14.71 -14.64
CA PRO A 483 5.98 13.61 -14.76
C PRO A 483 5.34 12.23 -14.82
N ILE A 484 4.18 12.03 -14.17
CA ILE A 484 3.50 10.72 -14.12
C ILE A 484 2.45 10.53 -15.20
N LEU A 485 2.14 11.54 -16.03
CA LEU A 485 1.04 11.42 -17.02
C LEU A 485 1.27 10.28 -18.03
N HIS A 486 2.50 10.13 -18.50
CA HIS A 486 2.88 9.10 -19.48
C HIS A 486 3.64 7.93 -18.84
N HIS A 487 3.84 7.97 -17.52
CA HIS A 487 4.48 6.89 -16.80
C HIS A 487 3.46 5.79 -16.49
N VAL A 488 3.85 4.55 -16.78
CA VAL A 488 3.14 3.34 -16.34
C VAL A 488 4.05 2.64 -15.35
N GLU A 489 3.65 2.65 -14.09
CA GLU A 489 4.42 2.03 -13.02
C GLU A 489 4.51 0.52 -13.25
N TYR A 490 5.73 -0.02 -13.22
CA TYR A 490 6.08 -1.41 -13.52
C TYR A 490 5.73 -1.87 -14.95
N ALA A 491 5.72 -0.98 -15.94
CA ALA A 491 5.47 -1.34 -17.35
C ALA A 491 6.38 -2.48 -17.81
N GLY A 492 5.81 -3.50 -18.46
CA GLY A 492 6.51 -4.70 -18.92
C GLY A 492 6.60 -5.83 -17.89
N LEU A 493 6.12 -5.62 -16.65
CA LEU A 493 6.16 -6.64 -15.61
C LEU A 493 5.25 -7.84 -15.91
N ILE A 494 4.00 -7.58 -16.33
CA ILE A 494 3.04 -8.65 -16.64
C ILE A 494 3.58 -9.59 -17.72
N PRO A 495 4.00 -9.13 -18.90
CA PRO A 495 4.59 -10.03 -19.91
C PRO A 495 5.90 -10.69 -19.48
N ALA A 496 6.66 -10.08 -18.55
CA ALA A 496 7.86 -10.72 -18.02
C ALA A 496 7.52 -11.91 -17.10
N ILE A 497 6.53 -11.75 -16.19
CA ILE A 497 6.07 -12.84 -15.33
C ILE A 497 5.36 -13.92 -16.15
N GLU A 498 4.60 -13.54 -17.18
CA GLU A 498 3.93 -14.49 -18.06
C GLU A 498 4.94 -15.39 -18.79
N ARG A 499 6.02 -14.81 -19.32
CA ARG A 499 7.12 -15.60 -19.92
C ARG A 499 7.77 -16.52 -18.87
N LEU A 500 8.03 -16.01 -17.67
CA LEU A 500 8.59 -16.83 -16.58
C LEU A 500 7.64 -17.98 -16.21
N ALA A 501 6.35 -17.72 -16.09
CA ALA A 501 5.35 -18.76 -15.81
C ALA A 501 5.28 -19.82 -16.91
N GLY A 502 5.49 -19.42 -18.17
CA GLY A 502 5.53 -20.34 -19.33
C GLY A 502 6.69 -21.35 -19.30
N GLU A 503 7.73 -21.12 -18.47
CA GLU A 503 8.84 -22.07 -18.29
C GLU A 503 8.43 -23.33 -17.50
N PHE A 504 7.40 -23.23 -16.70
CA PHE A 504 6.99 -24.28 -15.76
C PHE A 504 5.71 -24.97 -16.24
N GLY A 505 5.74 -26.30 -16.29
CA GLY A 505 4.56 -27.12 -16.56
C GLY A 505 3.54 -27.04 -15.42
N GLU A 506 2.35 -27.57 -15.67
CA GLU A 506 1.25 -27.61 -14.67
C GLU A 506 1.58 -28.50 -13.46
N ARG A 507 2.40 -29.54 -13.67
CA ARG A 507 2.80 -30.48 -12.60
C ARG A 507 4.15 -30.14 -11.98
N ASP A 508 4.84 -29.12 -12.43
CA ASP A 508 6.13 -28.71 -11.88
C ASP A 508 5.94 -27.96 -10.57
N LEU A 509 6.92 -28.10 -9.66
CA LEU A 509 6.99 -27.33 -8.43
C LEU A 509 8.07 -26.27 -8.55
N VAL A 510 7.75 -25.03 -8.23
CA VAL A 510 8.66 -23.89 -8.24
C VAL A 510 8.97 -23.47 -6.81
N LEU A 511 10.20 -23.65 -6.40
CA LEU A 511 10.73 -23.14 -5.13
C LEU A 511 11.30 -21.75 -5.36
N VAL A 512 11.04 -20.85 -4.44
CA VAL A 512 11.53 -19.46 -4.53
C VAL A 512 12.37 -19.17 -3.28
N GLU A 513 13.50 -18.49 -3.47
CA GLU A 513 14.37 -18.07 -2.37
C GLU A 513 13.66 -17.20 -1.35
N PRO A 514 14.11 -17.15 -0.10
CA PRO A 514 13.43 -16.45 0.98
C PRO A 514 13.52 -14.93 0.82
N ARG A 515 12.55 -14.22 1.42
CA ARG A 515 12.36 -12.76 1.35
C ARG A 515 13.63 -11.94 1.61
N TYR A 516 14.54 -12.41 2.44
CA TYR A 516 15.73 -11.64 2.84
C TYR A 516 16.94 -11.85 1.93
N SER A 517 16.84 -12.72 0.95
CA SER A 517 17.91 -12.97 -0.03
C SER A 517 17.88 -11.94 -1.14
N SER A 518 16.73 -11.77 -1.82
CA SER A 518 16.52 -10.77 -2.86
C SER A 518 15.04 -10.39 -2.99
N ASP A 519 14.73 -9.59 -4.03
CA ASP A 519 13.36 -9.24 -4.40
C ASP A 519 12.63 -10.35 -5.20
N THR A 520 13.28 -11.46 -5.56
CA THR A 520 12.68 -12.57 -6.33
C THR A 520 11.44 -13.15 -5.62
N HIS A 521 11.41 -13.12 -4.30
CA HIS A 521 10.28 -13.59 -3.48
C HIS A 521 8.94 -12.94 -3.84
N VAL A 522 8.92 -11.70 -4.39
CA VAL A 522 7.67 -11.01 -4.77
C VAL A 522 7.01 -11.62 -6.01
N LEU A 523 7.74 -12.44 -6.78
CA LEU A 523 7.23 -13.13 -7.97
C LEU A 523 6.46 -14.40 -7.60
N ALA A 524 6.66 -14.96 -6.40
CA ALA A 524 5.99 -16.17 -5.94
C ALA A 524 4.45 -16.03 -5.95
N THR A 525 3.93 -14.90 -5.48
CA THR A 525 2.49 -14.66 -5.39
C THR A 525 1.78 -14.66 -6.73
N PRO A 526 2.20 -13.86 -7.75
CA PRO A 526 1.55 -13.90 -9.06
C PRO A 526 1.76 -15.23 -9.81
N LEU A 527 2.91 -15.89 -9.67
CA LEU A 527 3.10 -17.23 -10.23
C LEU A 527 2.06 -18.22 -9.69
N ALA A 528 1.78 -18.17 -8.39
CA ALA A 528 0.79 -19.05 -7.77
C ALA A 528 -0.65 -18.64 -8.11
N TYR A 529 -1.04 -17.39 -7.88
CA TYR A 529 -2.45 -16.97 -7.86
C TYR A 529 -2.96 -16.33 -9.16
N ILE A 530 -2.07 -15.87 -10.05
CA ILE A 530 -2.47 -15.40 -11.37
C ILE A 530 -2.28 -16.51 -12.42
N TYR A 531 -1.11 -17.17 -12.37
CA TYR A 531 -0.71 -18.14 -13.41
C TYR A 531 -0.89 -19.61 -12.98
N GLY A 532 -1.41 -19.88 -11.77
CA GLY A 532 -1.78 -21.22 -11.30
C GLY A 532 -0.61 -22.19 -11.18
N LYS A 533 0.61 -21.70 -10.92
CA LYS A 533 1.78 -22.57 -10.74
C LYS A 533 1.89 -23.10 -9.32
N ASN A 534 2.43 -24.32 -9.17
CA ASN A 534 2.72 -24.85 -7.84
C ASN A 534 3.99 -24.14 -7.31
N VAL A 535 3.84 -23.27 -6.33
CA VAL A 535 4.94 -22.45 -5.82
C VAL A 535 5.10 -22.64 -4.33
N LEU A 536 6.33 -22.76 -3.83
CA LEU A 536 6.67 -22.66 -2.43
C LEU A 536 7.76 -21.61 -2.23
N LEU A 537 7.62 -20.82 -1.17
CA LEU A 537 8.58 -19.77 -0.80
C LEU A 537 9.30 -20.18 0.47
N PHE A 538 10.63 -20.26 0.44
CA PHE A 538 11.44 -20.59 1.63
C PHE A 538 11.24 -19.54 2.73
N SER A 539 11.20 -20.01 3.98
CA SER A 539 11.01 -19.17 5.17
C SER A 539 12.32 -18.58 5.71
N THR A 540 13.45 -19.25 5.47
CA THR A 540 14.75 -18.91 6.01
C THR A 540 15.85 -18.99 4.95
N PRO A 541 16.89 -18.12 5.03
CA PRO A 541 18.02 -18.18 4.11
C PRO A 541 18.99 -19.34 4.39
N ARG A 542 18.81 -20.09 5.45
CA ARG A 542 19.56 -21.29 5.77
C ARG A 542 18.62 -22.37 6.29
N PRO A 543 17.90 -23.07 5.40
CA PRO A 543 17.05 -24.18 5.79
C PRO A 543 17.87 -25.39 6.27
N GLY A 544 17.25 -26.24 7.09
CA GLY A 544 17.89 -27.48 7.54
C GLY A 544 18.19 -28.43 6.37
N ARG A 545 19.45 -28.80 6.17
CA ARG A 545 19.93 -29.55 4.98
C ARG A 545 19.28 -30.91 4.82
N GLU A 546 19.13 -31.65 5.93
CA GLU A 546 18.46 -32.95 5.94
C GLU A 546 16.98 -32.81 5.54
N ALA A 547 16.28 -31.86 6.13
CA ALA A 547 14.89 -31.59 5.82
C ALA A 547 14.70 -31.16 4.33
N VAL A 548 15.65 -30.41 3.78
CA VAL A 548 15.64 -30.05 2.34
C VAL A 548 15.83 -31.29 1.47
N GLY A 549 16.79 -32.18 1.80
CA GLY A 549 16.99 -33.41 1.05
C GLY A 549 15.78 -34.34 1.08
N GLN A 550 15.17 -34.53 2.24
CA GLN A 550 13.94 -35.31 2.41
C GLN A 550 12.76 -34.65 1.66
N PHE A 551 12.65 -33.31 1.72
CA PHE A 551 11.63 -32.58 0.98
C PHE A 551 11.79 -32.73 -0.55
N VAL A 552 13.01 -32.60 -1.11
CA VAL A 552 13.24 -32.73 -2.54
C VAL A 552 12.93 -34.18 -2.98
N ALA A 553 13.24 -35.19 -2.17
CA ALA A 553 12.88 -36.57 -2.41
C ALA A 553 11.35 -36.78 -2.45
N TRP A 554 10.61 -36.15 -1.55
CA TRP A 554 9.14 -36.18 -1.56
C TRP A 554 8.58 -35.40 -2.76
N ALA A 555 9.10 -34.22 -3.02
CA ALA A 555 8.66 -33.36 -4.11
C ALA A 555 8.83 -34.01 -5.49
N GLY A 556 9.97 -34.67 -5.75
CA GLY A 556 10.26 -35.40 -6.98
C GLY A 556 9.33 -36.61 -7.22
N ARG A 557 8.69 -37.18 -6.17
CA ARG A 557 7.66 -38.21 -6.30
C ARG A 557 6.25 -37.66 -6.52
N THR A 558 6.01 -36.41 -6.08
CA THR A 558 4.69 -35.78 -6.06
C THR A 558 4.45 -34.90 -7.30
N TYR A 559 5.48 -34.18 -7.71
CA TYR A 559 5.46 -33.25 -8.84
C TYR A 559 6.24 -33.78 -10.04
N GLY A 560 6.14 -33.11 -11.20
CA GLY A 560 6.88 -33.46 -12.41
C GLY A 560 8.38 -33.19 -12.27
N ARG A 561 8.71 -31.90 -12.15
CA ARG A 561 10.07 -31.43 -11.90
C ARG A 561 10.05 -30.44 -10.74
N VAL A 562 11.17 -30.27 -10.07
CA VAL A 562 11.33 -29.29 -9.00
C VAL A 562 12.33 -28.24 -9.42
N PHE A 563 11.88 -26.99 -9.51
CA PHE A 563 12.70 -25.86 -9.89
C PHE A 563 12.98 -24.96 -8.70
N LEU A 564 14.12 -24.26 -8.76
CA LEU A 564 14.47 -23.19 -7.84
C LEU A 564 14.67 -21.89 -8.62
N LEU A 565 14.03 -20.82 -8.13
CA LEU A 565 14.29 -19.44 -8.55
C LEU A 565 15.10 -18.73 -7.46
N ALA A 566 16.27 -18.20 -7.83
CA ALA A 566 17.15 -17.51 -6.90
C ALA A 566 17.93 -16.38 -7.59
N GLU A 567 18.31 -15.34 -6.84
CA GLU A 567 19.10 -14.19 -7.27
C GLU A 567 20.06 -13.72 -6.19
N GLY A 568 19.64 -13.73 -4.93
CA GLY A 568 20.34 -13.11 -3.81
C GLY A 568 21.33 -14.03 -3.11
N GLY A 569 21.21 -15.31 -3.36
CA GLY A 569 21.94 -16.36 -2.68
C GLY A 569 21.34 -16.75 -1.33
N PHE A 570 21.24 -18.05 -1.08
CA PHE A 570 20.89 -18.62 0.21
C PHE A 570 21.47 -20.03 0.33
N ASP A 571 21.82 -20.44 1.53
CA ASP A 571 22.54 -21.68 1.79
C ASP A 571 21.59 -22.90 1.68
N LEU A 572 21.29 -23.33 0.45
CA LEU A 572 20.44 -24.48 0.12
C LEU A 572 21.25 -25.76 -0.04
N ALA A 573 22.55 -25.66 -0.35
CA ALA A 573 23.38 -26.82 -0.68
C ALA A 573 23.23 -27.97 0.35
N SER A 574 22.96 -29.17 -0.14
CA SER A 574 22.75 -30.39 0.63
C SER A 574 23.46 -31.57 -0.06
N PRO A 575 24.04 -32.53 0.70
CA PRO A 575 24.73 -33.66 0.10
C PRO A 575 23.80 -34.61 -0.68
N THR A 576 22.48 -34.49 -0.49
CA THR A 576 21.48 -35.36 -1.14
C THR A 576 20.62 -34.62 -2.16
N VAL A 577 21.02 -33.43 -2.53
CA VAL A 577 20.29 -32.60 -3.56
C VAL A 577 21.23 -32.30 -4.70
N GLY A 578 20.94 -32.87 -5.86
CA GLY A 578 21.51 -32.46 -7.14
C GLY A 578 20.93 -31.11 -7.58
N ILE A 579 21.80 -30.20 -7.97
CA ILE A 579 21.42 -28.84 -8.39
C ILE A 579 21.99 -28.59 -9.78
N THR A 580 21.12 -28.55 -10.78
CA THR A 580 21.48 -28.33 -12.16
C THR A 580 21.07 -26.95 -12.63
N PRO A 581 22.02 -26.08 -13.02
CA PRO A 581 21.71 -24.79 -13.62
C PRO A 581 20.98 -24.96 -14.95
N ILE A 582 19.85 -24.29 -15.15
CA ILE A 582 19.07 -24.34 -16.41
C ILE A 582 19.34 -23.10 -17.23
N ARG A 583 19.07 -21.92 -16.66
CA ARG A 583 19.30 -20.64 -17.32
C ARG A 583 19.19 -19.43 -16.40
N ASN A 584 19.65 -18.33 -16.89
CA ASN A 584 19.47 -17.02 -16.31
C ASN A 584 18.36 -16.26 -17.04
N GLN A 585 17.52 -15.55 -16.29
CA GLN A 585 16.48 -14.67 -16.82
C GLN A 585 16.61 -13.27 -16.24
N GLN A 586 16.63 -12.28 -17.14
CA GLN A 586 16.77 -10.88 -16.74
C GLN A 586 15.64 -10.05 -17.31
N PHE A 587 15.11 -9.14 -16.50
CA PHE A 587 14.20 -8.09 -16.93
C PHE A 587 14.29 -6.89 -15.99
N ALA A 588 13.87 -5.74 -16.47
CA ALA A 588 13.82 -4.52 -15.69
C ALA A 588 12.49 -3.80 -15.93
N VAL A 589 11.98 -3.19 -14.88
CA VAL A 589 10.70 -2.46 -14.89
C VAL A 589 10.87 -1.06 -14.31
N PRO A 590 10.19 -0.04 -14.85
CA PRO A 590 10.28 1.31 -14.33
C PRO A 590 9.52 1.43 -13.01
N GLU A 591 10.17 2.00 -12.01
CA GLU A 591 9.63 2.30 -10.68
C GLU A 591 9.82 3.78 -10.36
N TYR A 592 8.73 4.49 -10.09
CA TYR A 592 8.75 5.90 -9.70
C TYR A 592 8.53 6.09 -8.20
N GLU A 593 7.75 5.20 -7.58
CA GLU A 593 7.42 5.22 -6.15
C GLU A 593 8.51 4.53 -5.31
N SER A 594 9.64 5.19 -5.06
CA SER A 594 10.70 4.59 -4.23
C SER A 594 11.43 5.55 -3.31
N ALA A 595 10.89 6.77 -3.08
CA ALA A 595 11.55 7.77 -2.25
C ALA A 595 11.15 7.66 -0.79
N ARG A 596 12.11 7.39 0.10
CA ARG A 596 11.92 7.40 1.55
C ARG A 596 12.22 8.78 2.12
N ASN A 597 11.29 9.33 2.92
CA ASN A 597 11.35 10.69 3.49
C ASN A 597 11.58 11.81 2.44
N ALA A 598 11.28 11.56 1.18
CA ALA A 598 11.45 12.52 0.10
C ALA A 598 10.33 12.36 -0.94
N TYR A 599 10.04 13.44 -1.68
CA TYR A 599 9.11 13.38 -2.80
C TYR A 599 9.78 12.72 -4.01
N PRO A 600 9.16 11.75 -4.71
CA PRO A 600 9.72 11.09 -5.88
C PRO A 600 9.94 12.09 -7.03
N ARG A 601 11.09 11.98 -7.72
CA ARG A 601 11.43 12.88 -8.84
C ARG A 601 11.92 12.15 -10.07
N GLU A 602 12.36 10.90 -9.92
CA GLU A 602 13.04 10.14 -10.97
C GLU A 602 12.45 8.74 -11.09
N VAL A 603 12.38 8.25 -12.31
CA VAL A 603 12.08 6.86 -12.61
C VAL A 603 13.37 6.05 -12.44
N ARG A 604 13.32 5.01 -11.62
CA ARG A 604 14.40 4.04 -11.46
C ARG A 604 14.02 2.75 -12.19
N LEU A 605 15.01 1.97 -12.56
CA LEU A 605 14.79 0.63 -13.09
C LEU A 605 14.98 -0.39 -11.97
N LYS A 606 13.89 -1.03 -11.58
CA LYS A 606 13.94 -2.21 -10.72
C LYS A 606 14.32 -3.40 -11.59
N LYS A 607 15.49 -3.97 -11.30
CA LYS A 607 16.07 -5.08 -12.08
C LYS A 607 15.81 -6.39 -11.34
N PHE A 608 15.48 -7.43 -12.11
CA PHE A 608 15.44 -8.82 -11.70
C PHE A 608 16.46 -9.58 -12.57
N ASN A 609 17.30 -10.36 -11.93
CA ASN A 609 18.38 -11.11 -12.57
C ASN A 609 18.47 -12.49 -11.93
N LEU A 610 17.45 -13.31 -12.19
CA LEU A 610 17.24 -14.58 -11.50
C LEU A 610 17.83 -15.77 -12.27
N ASN A 611 18.35 -16.72 -11.52
CA ASN A 611 18.76 -18.02 -12.01
C ASN A 611 17.64 -19.03 -11.77
N ILE A 612 17.47 -19.92 -12.73
CA ILE A 612 16.60 -21.09 -12.67
C ILE A 612 17.47 -22.33 -12.58
N TYR A 613 17.22 -23.11 -11.54
CA TYR A 613 17.86 -24.41 -11.32
C TYR A 613 16.81 -25.52 -11.32
N GLU A 614 17.19 -26.71 -11.74
CA GLU A 614 16.44 -27.95 -11.49
C GLU A 614 17.04 -28.66 -10.29
N LEU A 615 16.19 -29.11 -9.38
CA LEU A 615 16.60 -29.84 -8.17
C LEU A 615 16.12 -31.27 -8.27
N GLU A 616 17.01 -32.21 -7.95
CA GLU A 616 16.70 -33.62 -7.89
C GLU A 616 17.24 -34.26 -6.60
N HIS A 617 16.60 -35.32 -6.13
CA HIS A 617 17.15 -36.10 -5.02
C HIS A 617 18.21 -37.07 -5.56
N VAL A 618 19.39 -37.06 -4.98
CA VAL A 618 20.50 -37.94 -5.30
C VAL A 618 21.02 -38.63 -4.03
N GLU A 619 21.63 -39.81 -4.14
CA GLU A 619 22.26 -40.48 -2.99
C GLU A 619 23.42 -39.65 -2.45
N GLN A 620 24.23 -39.08 -3.34
CA GLN A 620 25.33 -38.20 -3.01
C GLN A 620 25.56 -37.21 -4.16
N ALA A 621 25.42 -35.92 -3.84
CA ALA A 621 25.74 -34.85 -4.79
C ALA A 621 27.24 -34.75 -5.03
N PRO A 622 27.69 -34.53 -6.29
CA PRO A 622 29.10 -34.31 -6.57
C PRO A 622 29.62 -33.07 -5.84
N PRO A 623 30.84 -33.08 -5.32
CA PRO A 623 31.42 -31.92 -4.67
C PRO A 623 31.60 -30.79 -5.68
N VAL A 624 31.19 -29.59 -5.31
CA VAL A 624 31.45 -28.36 -6.07
C VAL A 624 32.75 -27.78 -5.46
N LEU A 625 33.84 -27.88 -6.18
CA LEU A 625 35.17 -27.41 -5.72
C LEU A 625 35.63 -26.13 -6.43
N ASP A 626 34.91 -25.72 -7.46
CA ASP A 626 35.15 -24.49 -8.25
C ASP A 626 33.83 -23.80 -8.45
N LEU A 627 33.69 -22.64 -7.84
CA LEU A 627 32.43 -21.87 -7.86
C LEU A 627 32.67 -20.49 -8.47
N ASP A 628 32.01 -20.23 -9.57
CA ASP A 628 31.92 -18.94 -10.25
C ASP A 628 30.91 -18.05 -9.51
N ILE A 629 31.42 -17.05 -8.79
CA ILE A 629 30.60 -16.17 -7.94
C ILE A 629 29.96 -15.08 -8.80
N GLY A 630 28.63 -14.99 -8.71
CA GLY A 630 27.85 -14.13 -9.59
C GLY A 630 27.42 -14.82 -10.88
N GLY A 631 27.83 -16.07 -11.10
CA GLY A 631 27.29 -16.97 -12.09
C GLY A 631 26.04 -17.71 -11.59
N PHE A 632 26.12 -19.04 -11.53
CA PHE A 632 25.09 -19.91 -10.94
C PHE A 632 25.50 -20.34 -9.54
N ASP A 633 25.63 -19.40 -8.62
CA ASP A 633 26.18 -19.57 -7.28
C ASP A 633 25.15 -19.51 -6.13
N ASP A 634 23.91 -19.13 -6.41
CA ASP A 634 22.90 -18.80 -5.39
C ASP A 634 22.72 -19.88 -4.32
N PRO A 635 22.70 -21.20 -4.62
CA PRO A 635 22.51 -22.25 -3.60
C PRO A 635 23.68 -22.43 -2.63
N TRP A 636 24.84 -21.86 -2.89
CA TRP A 636 26.08 -22.05 -2.11
C TRP A 636 26.55 -20.81 -1.37
N VAL A 637 25.97 -19.61 -1.68
CA VAL A 637 26.42 -18.34 -1.10
C VAL A 637 25.39 -17.75 -0.16
N LEU A 638 25.84 -17.01 0.84
CA LEU A 638 24.97 -16.34 1.80
C LEU A 638 25.55 -15.00 2.25
N ARG A 639 24.67 -13.99 2.40
CA ARG A 639 25.03 -12.63 2.82
C ARG A 639 26.01 -11.92 1.87
N MET A 640 25.88 -12.13 0.59
CA MET A 640 26.50 -11.31 -0.45
C MET A 640 25.47 -10.33 -1.05
N PHE A 641 25.95 -9.33 -1.76
CA PHE A 641 25.05 -8.49 -2.57
C PHE A 641 24.63 -9.22 -3.85
N ALA A 642 23.57 -8.74 -4.47
CA ALA A 642 23.14 -9.27 -5.78
C ALA A 642 24.30 -9.24 -6.78
N ARG A 643 24.31 -10.25 -7.66
CA ARG A 643 25.36 -10.38 -8.67
C ARG A 643 25.44 -9.16 -9.58
N GLN A 644 26.63 -8.89 -10.04
CA GLN A 644 26.98 -7.83 -10.97
C GLN A 644 27.91 -8.37 -12.06
N GLU A 645 28.03 -7.64 -13.12
CA GLU A 645 28.95 -7.94 -14.22
C GLU A 645 29.72 -6.68 -14.58
N GLN A 646 31.02 -6.83 -14.77
CA GLN A 646 31.90 -5.77 -15.25
C GLN A 646 32.92 -6.38 -16.21
N ASP A 647 33.00 -5.83 -17.40
CA ASP A 647 33.97 -6.25 -18.46
C ASP A 647 33.89 -7.76 -18.78
N GLY A 648 32.67 -8.34 -18.73
CA GLY A 648 32.42 -9.75 -18.98
C GLY A 648 32.75 -10.68 -17.79
N VAL A 649 33.14 -10.13 -16.66
CA VAL A 649 33.39 -10.88 -15.41
C VAL A 649 32.18 -10.69 -14.48
N THR A 650 31.59 -11.81 -14.08
CA THR A 650 30.53 -11.82 -13.07
C THR A 650 31.15 -11.83 -11.68
N TYR A 651 30.47 -11.19 -10.73
CA TYR A 651 30.95 -11.15 -9.34
C TYR A 651 29.81 -10.76 -8.38
N ARG A 652 30.08 -10.98 -7.07
CA ARG A 652 29.28 -10.41 -5.99
C ARG A 652 30.15 -9.54 -5.08
N TRP A 653 29.57 -8.45 -4.57
CA TRP A 653 30.18 -7.74 -3.47
C TRP A 653 29.98 -8.54 -2.17
N VAL A 654 31.10 -8.79 -1.48
CA VAL A 654 31.12 -9.35 -0.14
C VAL A 654 30.67 -8.28 0.85
N ARG A 655 29.93 -8.66 1.90
CA ARG A 655 29.59 -7.79 3.02
C ARG A 655 30.67 -7.86 4.10
N ASP A 656 30.42 -7.24 5.25
CA ASP A 656 31.25 -7.36 6.46
C ASP A 656 31.55 -8.82 6.80
N ARG A 657 30.55 -9.68 6.62
CA ARG A 657 30.63 -11.12 6.81
C ARG A 657 29.76 -11.83 5.78
N SER A 658 30.37 -12.70 4.97
CA SER A 658 29.71 -13.50 3.93
C SER A 658 30.14 -14.97 4.06
N TYR A 659 29.38 -15.87 3.42
CA TYR A 659 29.61 -17.30 3.54
C TYR A 659 29.48 -17.99 2.20
N VAL A 660 30.33 -19.03 2.01
CA VAL A 660 30.25 -20.01 0.91
C VAL A 660 30.28 -21.41 1.52
N THR A 661 29.38 -22.28 1.07
CA THR A 661 29.24 -23.62 1.57
C THR A 661 29.72 -24.64 0.54
N PHE A 662 30.64 -25.50 0.95
CA PHE A 662 31.08 -26.67 0.19
C PHE A 662 30.72 -27.94 0.95
N PHE A 663 30.63 -29.10 0.26
CA PHE A 663 30.48 -30.41 0.88
C PHE A 663 31.77 -31.19 0.67
N GLY A 664 32.52 -31.36 1.78
CA GLY A 664 33.80 -32.00 1.77
C GLY A 664 34.80 -31.31 0.82
N LEU A 665 35.89 -30.83 1.35
CA LEU A 665 36.90 -30.20 0.45
C LEU A 665 37.69 -31.25 -0.35
N GLY A 666 37.43 -32.52 -0.08
CA GLY A 666 38.20 -33.64 -0.66
C GLY A 666 39.50 -33.91 0.06
N PRO A 667 40.04 -35.15 -0.04
CA PRO A 667 41.25 -35.55 0.67
C PRO A 667 42.54 -34.90 0.12
N SER A 668 42.47 -34.31 -1.07
CA SER A 668 43.60 -33.63 -1.71
C SER A 668 43.55 -32.09 -1.52
N ALA A 669 42.59 -31.58 -0.79
CA ALA A 669 42.46 -30.13 -0.59
C ALA A 669 43.66 -29.62 0.25
N HIS A 670 44.39 -28.67 -0.30
CA HIS A 670 45.54 -28.06 0.35
C HIS A 670 45.54 -26.53 0.29
N ALA A 671 44.67 -25.93 -0.53
CA ALA A 671 44.53 -24.48 -0.61
C ALA A 671 43.12 -24.03 -0.99
N ILE A 672 42.78 -22.79 -0.59
CA ILE A 672 41.63 -22.02 -1.11
C ILE A 672 42.19 -20.91 -1.95
N VAL A 673 41.73 -20.79 -3.19
CA VAL A 673 42.09 -19.72 -4.10
C VAL A 673 40.89 -18.85 -4.34
N LEU A 674 41.00 -17.55 -4.03
CA LEU A 674 39.97 -16.52 -4.22
C LEU A 674 40.39 -15.61 -5.36
N ARG A 675 39.57 -15.49 -6.40
CA ARG A 675 39.74 -14.45 -7.42
C ARG A 675 38.91 -13.24 -7.02
N ALA A 676 39.59 -12.15 -6.63
CA ALA A 676 38.95 -10.99 -6.02
C ALA A 676 39.58 -9.68 -6.47
N GLY A 677 38.82 -8.59 -6.38
CA GLY A 677 39.25 -7.22 -6.63
C GLY A 677 38.71 -6.25 -5.57
N ASP A 678 39.37 -5.08 -5.41
CA ASP A 678 38.96 -4.07 -4.43
C ASP A 678 37.83 -3.14 -4.93
N GLY A 679 37.49 -3.27 -6.22
CA GLY A 679 36.39 -2.51 -6.83
C GLY A 679 36.62 -1.01 -6.96
N GLY A 680 37.87 -0.59 -7.08
CA GLY A 680 38.23 0.83 -7.14
C GLY A 680 38.08 1.55 -5.81
N ARG A 681 38.26 0.80 -4.71
CA ARG A 681 38.18 1.32 -3.33
C ARG A 681 39.11 2.51 -3.16
N PRO A 682 38.64 3.71 -2.74
CA PRO A 682 39.49 4.88 -2.56
C PRO A 682 40.45 4.69 -1.38
N ALA A 683 41.65 5.28 -1.48
CA ALA A 683 42.66 5.18 -0.44
C ALA A 683 42.17 5.62 0.95
N ALA A 684 41.24 6.59 1.01
CA ALA A 684 40.61 7.06 2.23
C ALA A 684 39.77 5.99 2.94
N ALA A 685 39.31 4.95 2.25
CA ALA A 685 38.57 3.83 2.83
C ALA A 685 39.49 2.82 3.56
N GLY A 686 40.80 2.98 3.48
CA GLY A 686 41.79 2.04 4.01
C GLY A 686 41.87 0.75 3.18
N PRO A 687 42.70 -0.24 3.61
CA PRO A 687 42.90 -1.46 2.87
C PRO A 687 41.66 -2.34 2.83
N ALA A 688 41.48 -3.08 1.73
CA ALA A 688 40.46 -4.10 1.58
C ALA A 688 40.96 -5.43 2.23
N ASP A 689 40.99 -5.46 3.55
CA ASP A 689 41.47 -6.62 4.29
C ASP A 689 40.37 -7.67 4.35
N LEU A 690 40.71 -8.88 3.93
CA LEU A 690 39.88 -10.08 3.95
C LEU A 690 40.49 -11.13 4.86
N GLN A 691 39.75 -11.63 5.86
CA GLN A 691 40.07 -12.76 6.67
C GLN A 691 39.19 -13.95 6.30
N VAL A 692 39.79 -15.11 6.10
CA VAL A 692 39.14 -16.36 5.67
C VAL A 692 39.16 -17.38 6.79
N PHE A 693 38.02 -18.01 7.01
CA PHE A 693 37.84 -19.09 8.00
C PHE A 693 37.17 -20.27 7.30
N VAL A 694 37.50 -21.49 7.76
CA VAL A 694 36.78 -22.71 7.41
C VAL A 694 36.29 -23.35 8.72
N ASN A 695 34.98 -23.57 8.82
CA ASN A 695 34.33 -24.09 10.03
C ASN A 695 34.77 -23.34 11.31
N ASP A 696 34.76 -21.99 11.22
CA ASP A 696 35.19 -21.04 12.27
C ASP A 696 36.68 -21.05 12.63
N ARG A 697 37.51 -21.90 12.02
CA ARG A 697 38.98 -21.92 12.19
C ARG A 697 39.63 -20.99 11.17
N PRO A 698 40.53 -20.09 11.58
CA PRO A 698 41.20 -19.17 10.67
C PRO A 698 42.14 -19.91 9.72
N VAL A 699 42.04 -19.56 8.41
CA VAL A 699 42.93 -20.05 7.35
C VAL A 699 44.02 -19.02 7.07
N GLY A 700 43.66 -17.76 6.91
CA GLY A 700 44.60 -16.70 6.62
C GLY A 700 43.94 -15.34 6.42
N LYS A 701 44.80 -14.35 6.20
CA LYS A 701 44.41 -12.96 5.91
C LYS A 701 45.12 -12.47 4.65
N VAL A 702 44.39 -11.79 3.78
CA VAL A 702 44.92 -11.13 2.58
C VAL A 702 44.41 -9.69 2.46
N SER A 703 45.23 -8.78 1.90
CA SER A 703 44.81 -7.43 1.53
C SER A 703 44.58 -7.41 0.02
N VAL A 704 43.31 -7.31 -0.39
CA VAL A 704 42.92 -7.26 -1.80
C VAL A 704 43.21 -5.88 -2.37
N ARG A 705 43.83 -5.80 -3.55
CA ARG A 705 44.23 -4.53 -4.19
C ARG A 705 44.00 -4.57 -5.68
N GLY A 706 43.46 -3.49 -6.20
CA GLY A 706 43.30 -3.29 -7.66
C GLY A 706 42.21 -4.19 -8.27
N GLY A 707 42.42 -4.54 -9.57
CA GLY A 707 41.51 -5.40 -10.31
C GLY A 707 41.51 -6.86 -9.81
N PHE A 708 40.79 -7.73 -10.53
CA PHE A 708 40.69 -9.13 -10.14
C PHE A 708 42.06 -9.83 -10.24
N ALA A 709 42.47 -10.46 -9.11
CA ALA A 709 43.68 -11.26 -8.98
C ALA A 709 43.39 -12.50 -8.11
N ASP A 710 44.21 -13.56 -8.28
CA ASP A 710 44.10 -14.78 -7.48
C ASP A 710 44.88 -14.61 -6.17
N TYR A 711 44.20 -14.89 -5.06
CA TYR A 711 44.74 -14.89 -3.70
C TYR A 711 44.68 -16.32 -3.15
N ARG A 712 45.86 -16.94 -3.00
CA ARG A 712 45.98 -18.30 -2.51
C ARG A 712 46.19 -18.30 -0.99
N LEU A 713 45.45 -19.16 -0.30
CA LEU A 713 45.54 -19.42 1.12
C LEU A 713 45.71 -20.91 1.35
N ASP A 714 46.86 -21.34 1.90
CA ASP A 714 47.10 -22.74 2.16
C ASP A 714 46.29 -23.20 3.37
N LEU A 715 45.67 -24.37 3.24
CA LEU A 715 44.89 -25.00 4.32
C LEU A 715 45.82 -25.71 5.30
N PRO A 716 45.73 -25.46 6.63
CA PRO A 716 46.41 -26.26 7.61
C PRO A 716 46.06 -27.75 7.46
N PRO A 717 47.04 -28.70 7.54
CA PRO A 717 46.80 -30.12 7.29
C PRO A 717 45.70 -30.76 8.14
N ASP A 718 45.59 -30.35 9.39
CA ASP A 718 44.55 -30.80 10.33
C ASP A 718 43.16 -30.25 9.91
N LEU A 719 43.10 -29.04 9.42
CA LEU A 719 41.87 -28.45 8.93
C LEU A 719 41.43 -29.09 7.61
N ALA A 720 42.38 -29.36 6.70
CA ALA A 720 42.11 -30.07 5.46
C ALA A 720 41.58 -31.50 5.72
N ALA A 721 42.13 -32.21 6.66
CA ALA A 721 41.68 -33.55 7.08
C ALA A 721 40.25 -33.54 7.68
N ASP A 722 39.93 -32.54 8.53
CA ASP A 722 38.57 -32.36 9.08
C ASP A 722 37.56 -31.96 8.02
N ALA A 723 37.94 -31.07 7.10
CA ALA A 723 37.09 -30.58 6.03
C ALA A 723 36.94 -31.60 4.87
N ALA A 724 37.77 -32.64 4.79
CA ALA A 724 37.63 -33.74 3.83
C ALA A 724 36.48 -34.71 4.16
N ARG A 725 35.90 -34.64 5.36
CA ARG A 725 34.72 -35.43 5.71
C ARG A 725 33.51 -35.00 4.88
N PRO A 726 32.51 -35.87 4.65
CA PRO A 726 31.29 -35.53 3.93
C PRO A 726 30.36 -34.63 4.76
N LEU A 727 30.91 -33.70 5.52
CA LEU A 727 30.25 -32.68 6.31
C LEU A 727 30.40 -31.34 5.60
N PRO A 728 29.46 -30.38 5.82
CA PRO A 728 29.59 -29.06 5.25
C PRO A 728 30.90 -28.39 5.66
N ALA A 729 31.66 -27.91 4.67
CA ALA A 729 32.77 -27.00 4.90
C ALA A 729 32.28 -25.58 4.65
N LEU A 730 32.09 -24.84 5.73
CA LEU A 730 31.60 -23.47 5.69
C LEU A 730 32.78 -22.50 5.61
N VAL A 731 32.99 -21.93 4.45
CA VAL A 731 33.97 -20.85 4.24
C VAL A 731 33.32 -19.52 4.62
N ARG A 732 33.84 -18.87 5.68
CA ARG A 732 33.39 -17.55 6.13
C ARG A 732 34.44 -16.51 5.71
N LEU A 733 33.94 -15.46 5.07
CA LEU A 733 34.70 -14.32 4.58
C LEU A 733 34.37 -13.10 5.45
N GLU A 734 35.32 -12.57 6.19
CA GLU A 734 35.19 -11.34 6.97
C GLU A 734 36.01 -10.24 6.31
N CYS A 735 35.36 -9.15 5.90
CA CYS A 735 35.96 -8.11 5.11
C CYS A 735 35.73 -6.72 5.71
N THR A 736 36.77 -5.84 5.63
CA THR A 736 36.58 -4.42 5.89
C THR A 736 35.69 -3.80 4.83
N THR A 737 34.64 -3.09 5.23
CA THR A 737 33.70 -2.47 4.30
C THR A 737 33.86 -0.97 4.20
N TRP A 738 33.35 -0.36 3.13
CA TRP A 738 33.27 1.06 2.91
C TRP A 738 31.95 1.41 2.22
N VAL A 739 31.50 2.66 2.34
CA VAL A 739 30.26 3.14 1.73
C VAL A 739 30.59 4.13 0.62
N PRO A 740 30.29 3.81 -0.66
CA PRO A 740 30.59 4.70 -1.81
C PRO A 740 30.06 6.12 -1.65
N LYS A 741 28.83 6.24 -1.16
CA LYS A 741 28.18 7.54 -0.92
C LYS A 741 28.99 8.46 0.00
N ASP A 742 29.62 7.92 1.03
CA ASP A 742 30.32 8.71 2.04
C ASP A 742 31.67 9.23 1.54
N LEU A 743 32.30 8.52 0.61
CA LEU A 743 33.66 8.83 0.15
C LEU A 743 33.75 9.36 -1.29
N LEU A 744 32.83 8.90 -2.16
CA LEU A 744 32.80 9.28 -3.59
C LEU A 744 31.61 10.19 -3.93
N GLY A 745 30.65 10.33 -3.01
CA GLY A 745 29.35 10.91 -3.30
C GLY A 745 28.46 9.95 -4.09
N GLY A 746 27.33 10.44 -4.59
CA GLY A 746 26.38 9.61 -5.33
C GLY A 746 25.29 9.01 -4.42
N SER A 747 24.66 7.93 -4.86
CA SER A 747 23.48 7.35 -4.22
C SER A 747 23.71 5.96 -3.60
N ASP A 748 24.86 5.33 -3.83
CA ASP A 748 25.13 3.98 -3.30
C ASP A 748 25.54 4.04 -1.83
N ASP A 749 24.64 3.64 -0.95
CA ASP A 749 24.79 3.62 0.50
C ASP A 749 25.09 2.21 1.05
N ARG A 750 25.39 1.25 0.18
CA ARG A 750 25.72 -0.12 0.58
C ARG A 750 27.12 -0.21 1.22
N PRO A 751 27.28 -0.93 2.33
CA PRO A 751 28.61 -1.22 2.89
C PRO A 751 29.27 -2.33 2.07
N LEU A 752 30.10 -1.95 1.11
CA LEU A 752 30.79 -2.84 0.17
C LEU A 752 32.13 -3.32 0.75
N GLY A 753 32.40 -4.62 0.66
CA GLY A 753 33.68 -5.23 1.00
C GLY A 753 34.61 -5.31 -0.21
N ILE A 754 34.82 -6.52 -0.75
CA ILE A 754 35.55 -6.81 -1.97
C ILE A 754 34.60 -7.32 -3.06
N MET A 755 34.99 -7.23 -4.31
CA MET A 755 34.39 -7.96 -5.43
C MET A 755 34.98 -9.37 -5.44
N LEU A 756 34.15 -10.40 -5.33
CA LEU A 756 34.54 -11.80 -5.42
C LEU A 756 33.96 -12.39 -6.71
N ASP A 757 34.84 -12.87 -7.58
CA ASP A 757 34.52 -13.48 -8.88
C ASP A 757 34.50 -15.02 -8.79
N ARG A 758 35.46 -15.61 -8.07
CA ARG A 758 35.61 -17.07 -8.05
C ARG A 758 36.21 -17.57 -6.74
N ILE A 759 35.80 -18.74 -6.31
CA ILE A 759 36.41 -19.46 -5.21
C ILE A 759 36.68 -20.91 -5.62
N ARG A 760 37.93 -21.35 -5.50
CA ARG A 760 38.39 -22.72 -5.85
C ARG A 760 39.06 -23.40 -4.67
N ILE A 761 38.85 -24.69 -4.57
CA ILE A 761 39.53 -25.57 -3.65
C ILE A 761 40.57 -26.36 -4.45
N GLU A 762 41.83 -26.22 -4.10
CA GLU A 762 42.96 -26.90 -4.75
C GLU A 762 43.59 -27.93 -3.83
#